data_39547247aa32fb69d0b8798ae213b00b
#
_entry.id   39547247aa32fb69d0b8798ae213b00b
#
_cell.length_a   1.000
_cell.length_b   1.000
_cell.length_c   1.000
_cell.angle_alpha   90.00
_cell.angle_beta   90.00
_cell.angle_gamma   90.00
#
_symmetry.space_group_name_H-M   'P 1'
#
loop_
_entity.id
_entity.type
_entity.pdbx_description
1 polymer ?
#
loop_
_entity_poly.entity_id
_entity_poly.type
_entity_poly.pdbx_seq_one_letter_code
_entity_poly.pdbx_strand_id
1 'polypeptide(L)'
;MDQKKFYITTPIYYPSDKLHIGHTYCTVATDAMARYKRLQGYNVKFLTGTDEHGQKIELKAKEAGVTPQQFVDNIVEGPKGVKDLWKLMNISYDRFIRTTDDYHVEAIQKIFKKMYEKGDIYKGKYVGKYCTPCESFWTESQLVNGCCPDCGRPVVDAEEEAYFFRLSKYADRVRDLLVNTDFLLPRSRVNEMVHNFIDPGLEDLCVSRTSFKWGIPVDFDPKHVVYVWIDALFNYTTALGFMNEKYPDSDYETFWPADVHFIGKEIVRFHSIIWPAMLMSMDMPLPKHVYGHGWLLLDGGKMSKSKGNVVDPYLLAERYSADALRYFLLRDFPFGSDGNFSNELLINRINMDLANDLGNLLSRTTAMADKYFGGELPAEQAEGPEDAALIEKGTALRARYEADMEAYAFQNALADVFEVIDNANKYIDATAPWVLAKSEESKPRLARVLYNLAETLRICTVLLQPFMPTTCEKIFAQLNVAAEGKTWDSAAAFGTLPANATLHKGENIFPRIDAAKELAELEALEAAQKAAAQAANAPAEEEKPAENAAASAELIGEHEEEITFDDFCKVELRVAEVRACERMKESKKLLHLTVFDGERERCILSGIAKWFAPEDLIGKKIGIVANLAPRPMMKGKYVSEGMIFAADTDVDGGCSIAFFPDSTPAGARIH
;
A
#
# COMPACT_ATOMS: atom_id res chain seq x y z
N MET A 1 -7.64 -7.02 -39.15
CA MET A 1 -7.76 -5.76 -38.39
C MET A 1 -6.58 -5.72 -37.45
N ASP A 2 -5.84 -4.63 -37.39
CA ASP A 2 -4.77 -4.51 -36.41
C ASP A 2 -5.37 -4.62 -35.02
N GLN A 3 -4.82 -5.51 -34.19
CA GLN A 3 -5.26 -5.74 -32.84
C GLN A 3 -5.03 -4.46 -32.00
N LYS A 4 -6.06 -4.00 -31.27
CA LYS A 4 -5.92 -2.84 -30.38
C LYS A 4 -4.82 -3.09 -29.35
N LYS A 5 -3.94 -2.14 -29.13
CA LYS A 5 -2.84 -2.22 -28.16
C LYS A 5 -3.23 -1.59 -26.82
N PHE A 6 -2.64 -2.08 -25.75
CA PHE A 6 -2.80 -1.53 -24.40
C PHE A 6 -1.51 -1.72 -23.61
N TYR A 7 -0.89 -0.63 -23.18
CA TYR A 7 0.32 -0.65 -22.38
C TYR A 7 0.02 -0.12 -20.97
N ILE A 8 0.23 -0.99 -19.97
CA ILE A 8 -0.02 -0.72 -18.56
C ILE A 8 1.19 -1.05 -17.72
N THR A 9 1.45 -0.26 -16.68
CA THR A 9 2.60 -0.46 -15.80
C THR A 9 2.24 -0.33 -14.33
N THR A 10 2.97 -1.04 -13.47
CA THR A 10 3.15 -0.66 -12.07
C THR A 10 4.26 0.38 -11.93
N PRO A 11 4.50 0.99 -10.75
CA PRO A 11 5.81 1.55 -10.46
C PRO A 11 6.85 0.43 -10.40
N ILE A 12 8.12 0.75 -10.58
CA ILE A 12 9.19 -0.15 -10.21
C ILE A 12 9.44 -0.04 -8.71
N TYR A 13 9.56 -1.18 -8.04
CA TYR A 13 9.61 -1.25 -6.58
C TYR A 13 11.05 -1.15 -6.06
N TYR A 14 11.26 -0.37 -4.99
CA TYR A 14 12.57 -0.21 -4.39
C TYR A 14 12.93 -1.40 -3.49
N PRO A 15 13.87 -2.29 -3.87
CA PRO A 15 14.13 -3.55 -3.18
C PRO A 15 15.08 -3.35 -2.00
N SER A 16 14.79 -2.39 -1.13
CA SER A 16 15.55 -2.21 0.10
C SER A 16 15.18 -3.24 1.17
N ASP A 17 14.14 -4.02 0.92
CA ASP A 17 13.62 -5.09 1.78
C ASP A 17 12.49 -5.83 1.05
N LYS A 18 11.94 -6.93 1.64
CA LYS A 18 10.80 -7.68 1.08
C LYS A 18 9.59 -6.78 0.82
N LEU A 19 8.84 -7.10 -0.21
CA LEU A 19 7.61 -6.38 -0.53
C LEU A 19 6.52 -6.72 0.50
N HIS A 20 5.60 -5.79 0.71
CA HIS A 20 4.45 -5.94 1.59
C HIS A 20 3.13 -5.83 0.81
N ILE A 21 2.01 -6.06 1.48
CA ILE A 21 0.68 -6.10 0.86
C ILE A 21 0.32 -4.84 0.07
N GLY A 22 0.85 -3.66 0.42
CA GLY A 22 0.64 -2.43 -0.35
C GLY A 22 1.23 -2.47 -1.77
N HIS A 23 2.39 -3.11 -1.95
CA HIS A 23 2.98 -3.35 -3.28
C HIS A 23 2.14 -4.38 -4.05
N THR A 24 1.67 -5.42 -3.36
CA THR A 24 0.81 -6.46 -3.92
C THR A 24 -0.52 -5.86 -4.40
N TYR A 25 -1.10 -4.91 -3.67
CA TYR A 25 -2.33 -4.22 -4.04
C TYR A 25 -2.22 -3.52 -5.40
N CYS A 26 -1.18 -2.71 -5.59
CA CYS A 26 -0.92 -2.03 -6.86
C CYS A 26 -0.73 -3.04 -8.01
N THR A 27 0.09 -4.08 -7.77
CA THR A 27 0.44 -5.07 -8.81
C THR A 27 -0.76 -5.92 -9.20
N VAL A 28 -1.59 -6.33 -8.24
CA VAL A 28 -2.82 -7.10 -8.48
C VAL A 28 -3.85 -6.26 -9.26
N ALA A 29 -3.99 -4.96 -8.95
CA ALA A 29 -4.88 -4.07 -9.71
C ALA A 29 -4.41 -3.92 -11.16
N THR A 30 -3.10 -3.76 -11.37
CA THR A 30 -2.50 -3.68 -12.70
C THR A 30 -2.70 -4.98 -13.49
N ASP A 31 -2.50 -6.13 -12.84
CA ASP A 31 -2.71 -7.45 -13.44
C ASP A 31 -4.18 -7.71 -13.79
N ALA A 32 -5.10 -7.34 -12.91
CA ALA A 32 -6.53 -7.46 -13.18
C ALA A 32 -6.94 -6.65 -14.42
N MET A 33 -6.44 -5.42 -14.55
CA MET A 33 -6.69 -4.58 -15.72
C MET A 33 -6.04 -5.15 -16.98
N ALA A 34 -4.81 -5.66 -16.89
CA ALA A 34 -4.12 -6.30 -18.00
C ALA A 34 -4.88 -7.55 -18.50
N ARG A 35 -5.34 -8.41 -17.58
CA ARG A 35 -6.15 -9.59 -17.88
C ARG A 35 -7.51 -9.22 -18.50
N TYR A 36 -8.16 -8.19 -17.96
CA TYR A 36 -9.42 -7.69 -18.51
C TYR A 36 -9.24 -7.23 -19.98
N LYS A 37 -8.20 -6.46 -20.26
CA LYS A 37 -7.91 -6.01 -21.64
C LYS A 37 -7.55 -7.18 -22.57
N ARG A 38 -6.80 -8.17 -22.08
CA ARG A 38 -6.53 -9.42 -22.87
C ARG A 38 -7.82 -10.19 -23.13
N LEU A 39 -8.71 -10.28 -22.14
CA LEU A 39 -10.02 -10.92 -22.32
C LEU A 39 -10.87 -10.22 -23.38
N GLN A 40 -10.75 -8.89 -23.49
CA GLN A 40 -11.36 -8.08 -24.57
C GLN A 40 -10.63 -8.23 -25.93
N GLY A 41 -9.55 -9.00 -26.01
CA GLY A 41 -8.82 -9.23 -27.26
C GLY A 41 -7.76 -8.16 -27.59
N TYR A 42 -7.36 -7.29 -26.65
CA TYR A 42 -6.25 -6.36 -26.86
C TYR A 42 -4.90 -7.08 -26.87
N ASN A 43 -3.96 -6.54 -27.63
CA ASN A 43 -2.55 -6.85 -27.46
C ASN A 43 -2.01 -6.03 -26.29
N VAL A 44 -1.80 -6.70 -25.16
CA VAL A 44 -1.44 -6.04 -23.91
C VAL A 44 0.04 -6.19 -23.61
N LYS A 45 0.68 -5.09 -23.22
CA LYS A 45 2.01 -5.09 -22.60
C LYS A 45 1.87 -4.67 -21.14
N PHE A 46 2.25 -5.55 -20.23
CA PHE A 46 2.27 -5.27 -18.81
C PHE A 46 3.70 -5.25 -18.30
N LEU A 47 4.15 -4.09 -17.81
CA LEU A 47 5.48 -3.87 -17.26
C LEU A 47 5.42 -3.73 -15.73
N THR A 48 6.33 -4.42 -15.06
CA THR A 48 6.68 -4.22 -13.65
C THR A 48 8.19 -4.33 -13.49
N GLY A 49 8.74 -4.07 -12.31
CA GLY A 49 10.18 -4.18 -12.11
C GLY A 49 10.67 -3.65 -10.75
N THR A 50 11.96 -3.44 -10.67
CA THR A 50 12.65 -2.97 -9.46
C THR A 50 13.57 -1.79 -9.76
N ASP A 51 13.54 -0.79 -8.86
CA ASP A 51 14.44 0.35 -8.80
C ASP A 51 15.58 0.03 -7.84
N GLU A 52 16.77 -0.29 -8.37
CA GLU A 52 17.82 -0.98 -7.63
C GLU A 52 19.01 -0.10 -7.24
N HIS A 53 19.05 1.15 -7.67
CA HIS A 53 20.14 2.07 -7.40
C HIS A 53 19.88 2.95 -6.17
N GLY A 54 20.94 3.59 -5.68
CA GLY A 54 20.89 4.63 -4.65
C GLY A 54 21.59 4.26 -3.34
N GLN A 55 21.83 5.30 -2.54
CA GLN A 55 22.62 5.25 -1.31
C GLN A 55 22.06 4.24 -0.28
N LYS A 56 20.74 4.14 -0.14
CA LYS A 56 20.11 3.23 0.84
C LYS A 56 20.41 1.76 0.54
N ILE A 57 20.46 1.37 -0.74
CA ILE A 57 20.86 0.02 -1.16
C ILE A 57 22.34 -0.20 -0.85
N GLU A 58 23.20 0.78 -1.19
CA GLU A 58 24.65 0.69 -0.91
C GLU A 58 24.92 0.49 0.59
N LEU A 59 24.25 1.25 1.46
CA LEU A 59 24.37 1.11 2.90
C LEU A 59 23.89 -0.24 3.42
N LYS A 60 22.71 -0.69 2.99
CA LYS A 60 22.16 -1.99 3.39
C LYS A 60 23.01 -3.17 2.91
N ALA A 61 23.56 -3.08 1.71
CA ALA A 61 24.49 -4.09 1.19
C ALA A 61 25.78 -4.15 2.05
N LYS A 62 26.30 -2.99 2.45
CA LYS A 62 27.46 -2.88 3.34
C LYS A 62 27.16 -3.49 4.73
N GLU A 63 25.99 -3.19 5.31
CA GLU A 63 25.52 -3.78 6.57
C GLU A 63 25.40 -5.31 6.47
N ALA A 64 24.92 -5.81 5.33
CA ALA A 64 24.79 -7.25 5.06
C ALA A 64 26.12 -7.93 4.65
N GLY A 65 27.22 -7.19 4.50
CA GLY A 65 28.52 -7.72 4.11
C GLY A 65 28.59 -8.25 2.67
N VAL A 66 27.74 -7.76 1.78
CA VAL A 66 27.66 -8.18 0.36
C VAL A 66 27.80 -6.98 -0.57
N THR A 67 27.98 -7.24 -1.87
CA THR A 67 27.93 -6.14 -2.86
C THR A 67 26.51 -5.65 -3.05
N PRO A 68 26.29 -4.38 -3.48
CA PRO A 68 24.95 -3.87 -3.79
C PRO A 68 24.21 -4.74 -4.81
N GLN A 69 24.88 -5.25 -5.85
CA GLN A 69 24.29 -6.17 -6.82
C GLN A 69 23.80 -7.46 -6.16
N GLN A 70 24.65 -8.11 -5.36
CA GLN A 70 24.24 -9.32 -4.62
C GLN A 70 23.08 -9.08 -3.67
N PHE A 71 23.04 -7.88 -3.05
CA PHE A 71 21.95 -7.51 -2.15
C PHE A 71 20.61 -7.45 -2.90
N VAL A 72 20.56 -6.74 -4.03
CA VAL A 72 19.31 -6.63 -4.82
C VAL A 72 18.96 -7.96 -5.47
N ASP A 73 19.92 -8.74 -5.94
CA ASP A 73 19.70 -10.08 -6.50
C ASP A 73 19.03 -11.01 -5.47
N ASN A 74 19.48 -10.98 -4.23
CA ASN A 74 18.90 -11.78 -3.14
C ASN A 74 17.44 -11.40 -2.85
N ILE A 75 17.07 -10.10 -2.98
CA ILE A 75 15.71 -9.65 -2.74
C ILE A 75 14.82 -9.90 -3.96
N VAL A 76 15.33 -9.73 -5.16
CA VAL A 76 14.54 -9.86 -6.39
C VAL A 76 14.38 -11.31 -6.82
N GLU A 77 15.48 -12.07 -6.87
CA GLU A 77 15.55 -13.43 -7.41
C GLU A 77 15.65 -14.51 -6.31
N GLY A 78 15.96 -14.11 -5.08
CA GLY A 78 16.13 -15.06 -3.96
C GLY A 78 14.81 -15.70 -3.52
N PRO A 79 14.90 -16.73 -2.66
CA PRO A 79 13.71 -17.43 -2.13
C PRO A 79 12.74 -16.47 -1.43
N LYS A 80 11.46 -16.56 -1.78
CA LYS A 80 10.40 -15.63 -1.34
C LYS A 80 10.73 -14.17 -1.69
N GLY A 81 11.47 -13.96 -2.78
CA GLY A 81 11.78 -12.66 -3.33
C GLY A 81 10.63 -12.06 -4.15
N VAL A 82 10.94 -10.95 -4.84
CA VAL A 82 9.92 -10.22 -5.62
C VAL A 82 9.30 -11.10 -6.71
N LYS A 83 10.12 -11.78 -7.49
CA LYS A 83 9.63 -12.63 -8.60
C LYS A 83 8.86 -13.86 -8.11
N ASP A 84 9.30 -14.46 -7.01
CA ASP A 84 8.56 -15.56 -6.38
C ASP A 84 7.19 -15.09 -5.89
N LEU A 85 7.11 -13.89 -5.30
CA LEU A 85 5.85 -13.29 -4.88
C LEU A 85 4.91 -13.08 -6.07
N TRP A 86 5.41 -12.54 -7.17
CA TRP A 86 4.58 -12.33 -8.38
C TRP A 86 4.12 -13.64 -9.00
N LYS A 87 4.96 -14.68 -8.95
CA LYS A 87 4.57 -16.04 -9.36
C LYS A 87 3.48 -16.61 -8.47
N LEU A 88 3.63 -16.51 -7.14
CA LEU A 88 2.63 -16.97 -6.16
C LEU A 88 1.29 -16.25 -6.38
N MET A 89 1.31 -14.93 -6.58
CA MET A 89 0.13 -14.10 -6.83
C MET A 89 -0.43 -14.23 -8.25
N ASN A 90 0.14 -15.10 -9.09
CA ASN A 90 -0.25 -15.32 -10.48
C ASN A 90 -0.28 -14.02 -11.31
N ILE A 91 0.76 -13.18 -11.14
CA ILE A 91 0.90 -11.93 -11.89
C ILE A 91 1.37 -12.22 -13.31
N SER A 92 0.66 -11.72 -14.31
CA SER A 92 0.85 -12.01 -15.74
C SER A 92 1.63 -10.92 -16.48
N TYR A 93 2.67 -10.35 -15.86
CA TYR A 93 3.52 -9.36 -16.51
C TYR A 93 4.23 -9.93 -17.74
N ASP A 94 4.37 -9.10 -18.78
CA ASP A 94 5.10 -9.46 -20.01
C ASP A 94 6.59 -9.08 -19.91
N ARG A 95 6.91 -8.06 -19.12
CA ARG A 95 8.27 -7.61 -18.89
C ARG A 95 8.49 -7.27 -17.42
N PHE A 96 9.62 -7.75 -16.88
CA PHE A 96 10.16 -7.33 -15.59
C PHE A 96 11.48 -6.61 -15.86
N ILE A 97 11.54 -5.32 -15.53
CA ILE A 97 12.75 -4.51 -15.68
C ILE A 97 13.47 -4.41 -14.35
N ARG A 98 14.79 -4.46 -14.40
CA ARG A 98 15.70 -4.09 -13.32
C ARG A 98 16.48 -2.87 -13.76
N THR A 99 16.60 -1.83 -12.93
CA THR A 99 17.37 -0.65 -13.33
C THR A 99 18.88 -0.95 -13.44
N THR A 100 19.31 -2.10 -12.94
CA THR A 100 20.66 -2.66 -13.12
C THR A 100 20.86 -3.41 -14.46
N ASP A 101 19.80 -3.60 -15.27
CA ASP A 101 19.94 -4.23 -16.59
C ASP A 101 20.83 -3.36 -17.50
N ASP A 102 21.83 -3.96 -18.16
CA ASP A 102 22.81 -3.25 -18.99
C ASP A 102 22.15 -2.37 -20.07
N TYR A 103 21.06 -2.87 -20.70
CA TYR A 103 20.36 -2.12 -21.75
C TYR A 103 19.69 -0.85 -21.18
N HIS A 104 19.21 -0.90 -19.93
CA HIS A 104 18.65 0.25 -19.25
C HIS A 104 19.73 1.27 -18.90
N VAL A 105 20.84 0.81 -18.33
CA VAL A 105 21.99 1.66 -17.98
C VAL A 105 22.49 2.41 -19.21
N GLU A 106 22.73 1.72 -20.35
CA GLU A 106 23.16 2.35 -21.60
C GLU A 106 22.15 3.39 -22.11
N ALA A 107 20.85 3.08 -22.04
CA ALA A 107 19.80 4.00 -22.48
C ALA A 107 19.72 5.25 -21.61
N ILE A 108 19.82 5.12 -20.27
CA ILE A 108 19.81 6.25 -19.36
C ILE A 108 20.98 7.18 -19.58
N GLN A 109 22.18 6.65 -19.84
CA GLN A 109 23.34 7.46 -20.19
C GLN A 109 23.10 8.30 -21.44
N LYS A 110 22.53 7.70 -22.48
CA LYS A 110 22.19 8.41 -23.74
C LYS A 110 21.10 9.46 -23.51
N ILE A 111 20.07 9.15 -22.72
CA ILE A 111 18.98 10.07 -22.37
C ILE A 111 19.52 11.28 -21.60
N PHE A 112 20.32 11.05 -20.56
CA PHE A 112 20.92 12.12 -19.76
C PHE A 112 21.78 13.05 -20.65
N LYS A 113 22.62 12.47 -21.48
CA LYS A 113 23.48 13.21 -22.42
C LYS A 113 22.66 14.05 -23.40
N LYS A 114 21.59 13.49 -23.99
CA LYS A 114 20.70 14.19 -24.92
C LYS A 114 20.01 15.38 -24.24
N MET A 115 19.52 15.22 -23.02
CA MET A 115 18.92 16.32 -22.25
C MET A 115 19.95 17.39 -21.89
N TYR A 116 21.21 17.00 -21.61
CA TYR A 116 22.32 17.92 -21.36
C TYR A 116 22.68 18.71 -22.64
N GLU A 117 22.85 18.04 -23.77
CA GLU A 117 23.15 18.68 -25.07
C GLU A 117 22.06 19.66 -25.52
N LYS A 118 20.80 19.36 -25.17
CA LYS A 118 19.63 20.25 -25.40
C LYS A 118 19.61 21.45 -24.46
N GLY A 119 20.42 21.45 -23.40
CA GLY A 119 20.50 22.52 -22.39
C GLY A 119 19.38 22.43 -21.34
N ASP A 120 18.61 21.35 -21.32
CA ASP A 120 17.59 21.10 -20.29
C ASP A 120 18.18 20.48 -19.01
N ILE A 121 19.38 19.90 -19.10
CA ILE A 121 20.23 19.61 -17.96
C ILE A 121 21.45 20.57 -17.98
N TYR A 122 21.80 21.11 -16.84
CA TYR A 122 22.94 22.00 -16.69
C TYR A 122 23.71 21.73 -15.39
N LYS A 123 24.98 22.09 -15.35
CA LYS A 123 25.84 21.92 -14.18
C LYS A 123 25.69 23.13 -13.26
N GLY A 124 25.50 22.86 -11.98
CA GLY A 124 25.33 23.89 -10.95
C GLY A 124 25.88 23.44 -9.61
N LYS A 125 25.50 24.12 -8.56
CA LYS A 125 25.87 23.77 -7.18
C LYS A 125 24.62 23.46 -6.39
N TYR A 126 24.61 22.30 -5.75
CA TYR A 126 23.61 21.93 -4.77
C TYR A 126 24.06 22.43 -3.40
N VAL A 127 23.24 23.26 -2.78
CA VAL A 127 23.47 23.76 -1.42
C VAL A 127 22.54 23.02 -0.49
N GLY A 128 23.07 22.42 0.56
CA GLY A 128 22.28 21.64 1.50
C GLY A 128 22.98 21.49 2.84
N LYS A 129 22.30 20.85 3.78
CA LYS A 129 22.81 20.52 5.11
C LYS A 129 23.61 19.22 5.02
N TYR A 130 24.90 19.27 5.18
CA TYR A 130 25.82 18.14 5.03
C TYR A 130 26.23 17.55 6.38
N CYS A 131 26.06 16.26 6.53
CA CYS A 131 26.60 15.52 7.65
C CYS A 131 27.94 14.92 7.28
N THR A 132 29.03 15.51 7.81
CA THR A 132 30.41 15.06 7.51
C THR A 132 30.66 13.59 7.89
N PRO A 133 30.21 13.07 9.06
CA PRO A 133 30.43 11.68 9.41
C PRO A 133 29.64 10.66 8.59
N CYS A 134 28.47 11.04 8.06
CA CYS A 134 27.64 10.18 7.21
C CYS A 134 27.89 10.44 5.71
N GLU A 135 28.69 11.46 5.38
CA GLU A 135 28.94 11.92 4.00
C GLU A 135 27.65 12.14 3.19
N SER A 136 26.61 12.68 3.84
CA SER A 136 25.26 12.78 3.28
C SER A 136 24.71 14.19 3.37
N PHE A 137 24.04 14.61 2.28
CA PHE A 137 23.28 15.86 2.22
C PHE A 137 21.83 15.66 2.62
N TRP A 138 21.31 16.63 3.38
CA TRP A 138 19.94 16.64 3.86
C TRP A 138 19.27 17.98 3.52
N THR A 139 17.99 17.95 3.23
CA THR A 139 17.19 19.18 3.19
C THR A 139 16.84 19.60 4.61
N GLU A 140 16.56 20.88 4.82
CA GLU A 140 16.15 21.40 6.13
C GLU A 140 14.95 20.64 6.73
N SER A 141 14.00 20.25 5.89
CA SER A 141 12.81 19.46 6.29
C SER A 141 13.10 18.00 6.67
N GLN A 142 14.26 17.49 6.31
CA GLN A 142 14.67 16.11 6.65
C GLN A 142 15.44 16.02 7.97
N LEU A 143 15.91 17.17 8.48
CA LEU A 143 16.66 17.21 9.73
C LEU A 143 15.76 16.91 10.93
N VAL A 144 16.30 16.19 11.89
CA VAL A 144 15.66 15.93 13.18
C VAL A 144 16.30 16.85 14.21
N ASN A 145 15.56 17.83 14.70
CA ASN A 145 16.06 18.86 15.62
C ASN A 145 17.32 19.59 15.11
N GLY A 146 17.40 19.83 13.78
CA GLY A 146 18.57 20.48 13.15
C GLY A 146 19.79 19.58 13.00
N CYS A 147 19.66 18.28 13.28
CA CYS A 147 20.72 17.29 13.18
C CYS A 147 20.45 16.25 12.09
N CYS A 148 21.48 15.53 11.70
CA CYS A 148 21.41 14.42 10.75
C CYS A 148 20.45 13.33 11.26
N PRO A 149 19.46 12.91 10.45
CA PRO A 149 18.50 11.88 10.87
C PRO A 149 19.12 10.50 11.09
N ASP A 150 20.28 10.23 10.45
CA ASP A 150 20.93 8.91 10.54
C ASP A 150 21.80 8.76 11.80
N CYS A 151 22.54 9.81 12.16
CA CYS A 151 23.52 9.69 13.25
C CYS A 151 23.29 10.68 14.40
N GLY A 152 22.28 11.54 14.32
CA GLY A 152 21.96 12.55 15.35
C GLY A 152 22.99 13.67 15.51
N ARG A 153 24.04 13.74 14.68
CA ARG A 153 25.10 14.77 14.78
C ARG A 153 24.71 16.06 14.08
N PRO A 154 25.24 17.22 14.51
CA PRO A 154 25.02 18.48 13.82
C PRO A 154 25.48 18.41 12.36
N VAL A 155 24.72 19.07 11.48
CA VAL A 155 25.04 19.23 10.06
C VAL A 155 25.61 20.62 9.81
N VAL A 156 26.38 20.75 8.72
CA VAL A 156 26.96 22.03 8.28
C VAL A 156 26.40 22.40 6.91
N ASP A 157 26.36 23.69 6.60
CA ASP A 157 26.06 24.14 5.24
C ASP A 157 27.23 23.76 4.32
N ALA A 158 26.90 23.05 3.25
CA ALA A 158 27.89 22.64 2.26
C ALA A 158 27.34 22.76 0.84
N GLU A 159 28.25 22.89 -0.11
CA GLU A 159 27.92 22.92 -1.53
C GLU A 159 28.52 21.69 -2.21
N GLU A 160 27.71 21.04 -3.04
CA GLU A 160 28.12 19.94 -3.91
C GLU A 160 27.90 20.35 -5.37
N GLU A 161 28.85 20.06 -6.24
CA GLU A 161 28.66 20.19 -7.68
C GLU A 161 27.65 19.11 -8.12
N ALA A 162 26.62 19.50 -8.85
CA ALA A 162 25.59 18.61 -9.33
C ALA A 162 25.01 19.06 -10.67
N TYR A 163 24.34 18.14 -11.35
CA TYR A 163 23.54 18.45 -12.52
C TYR A 163 22.09 18.69 -12.13
N PHE A 164 21.45 19.67 -12.80
CA PHE A 164 20.07 20.07 -12.57
C PHE A 164 19.26 19.97 -13.85
N PHE A 165 18.05 19.39 -13.75
CA PHE A 165 17.06 19.43 -14.81
C PHE A 165 16.20 20.68 -14.68
N ARG A 166 16.02 21.45 -15.77
CA ARG A 166 15.21 22.68 -15.82
C ARG A 166 13.71 22.39 -15.72
N LEU A 167 13.28 21.85 -14.58
CA LEU A 167 11.88 21.52 -14.34
C LEU A 167 10.99 22.75 -14.40
N SER A 168 11.48 23.89 -13.90
CA SER A 168 10.80 25.19 -13.93
C SER A 168 10.38 25.63 -15.34
N LYS A 169 11.18 25.31 -16.37
CA LYS A 169 10.88 25.58 -17.79
C LYS A 169 9.56 24.95 -18.27
N TYR A 170 9.14 23.85 -17.67
CA TYR A 170 7.98 23.06 -18.07
C TYR A 170 6.74 23.31 -17.22
N ALA A 171 6.81 24.19 -16.20
CA ALA A 171 5.75 24.39 -15.21
C ALA A 171 4.38 24.69 -15.82
N ASP A 172 4.31 25.65 -16.76
CA ASP A 172 3.03 26.04 -17.39
C ASP A 172 2.44 24.91 -18.23
N ARG A 173 3.29 24.16 -18.96
CA ARG A 173 2.85 23.03 -19.78
C ARG A 173 2.33 21.86 -18.94
N VAL A 174 3.01 21.58 -17.83
CA VAL A 174 2.58 20.54 -16.87
C VAL A 174 1.30 20.97 -16.19
N ARG A 175 1.17 22.24 -15.80
CA ARG A 175 -0.06 22.78 -15.22
C ARG A 175 -1.24 22.62 -16.18
N ASP A 176 -1.07 23.01 -17.43
CA ASP A 176 -2.08 22.89 -18.48
C ASP A 176 -2.50 21.43 -18.68
N LEU A 177 -1.54 20.50 -18.74
CA LEU A 177 -1.78 19.06 -18.82
C LEU A 177 -2.66 18.57 -17.67
N LEU A 178 -2.34 18.93 -16.42
CA LEU A 178 -3.05 18.45 -15.24
C LEU A 178 -4.46 19.03 -15.13
N VAL A 179 -4.62 20.31 -15.45
CA VAL A 179 -5.91 21.02 -15.27
C VAL A 179 -6.89 20.71 -16.39
N ASN A 180 -6.41 20.68 -17.64
CA ASN A 180 -7.26 20.68 -18.83
C ASN A 180 -7.41 19.30 -19.49
N THR A 181 -6.80 18.24 -18.94
CA THR A 181 -6.92 16.87 -19.45
C THR A 181 -7.20 15.86 -18.32
N ASP A 182 -7.48 14.61 -18.69
CA ASP A 182 -7.64 13.49 -17.75
C ASP A 182 -6.31 12.73 -17.53
N PHE A 183 -5.19 13.40 -17.76
CA PHE A 183 -3.86 12.79 -17.58
C PHE A 183 -3.65 12.23 -16.17
N LEU A 184 -4.07 12.98 -15.13
CA LEU A 184 -3.96 12.54 -13.72
C LEU A 184 -5.31 12.15 -13.14
N LEU A 185 -5.40 10.92 -12.66
CA LEU A 185 -6.57 10.35 -12.01
C LEU A 185 -6.22 9.80 -10.60
N PRO A 186 -7.17 9.74 -9.65
CA PRO A 186 -8.46 10.44 -9.70
C PRO A 186 -8.30 11.97 -9.68
N ARG A 187 -9.31 12.70 -10.14
CA ARG A 187 -9.26 14.17 -10.27
C ARG A 187 -8.94 14.91 -8.97
N SER A 188 -9.20 14.31 -7.82
CA SER A 188 -8.81 14.87 -6.50
C SER A 188 -7.31 15.10 -6.39
N ARG A 189 -6.46 14.29 -7.05
CA ARG A 189 -5.00 14.44 -7.05
C ARG A 189 -4.52 15.66 -7.83
N VAL A 190 -5.28 16.13 -8.81
CA VAL A 190 -4.93 17.32 -9.60
C VAL A 190 -4.83 18.55 -8.71
N ASN A 191 -5.85 18.77 -7.86
CA ASN A 191 -5.86 19.92 -6.95
C ASN A 191 -4.67 19.88 -5.97
N GLU A 192 -4.36 18.70 -5.45
CA GLU A 192 -3.22 18.46 -4.56
C GLU A 192 -1.89 18.84 -5.25
N MET A 193 -1.67 18.36 -6.48
CA MET A 193 -0.44 18.62 -7.24
C MET A 193 -0.31 20.08 -7.66
N VAL A 194 -1.38 20.68 -8.14
CA VAL A 194 -1.36 22.07 -8.59
C VAL A 194 -1.12 23.01 -7.41
N HIS A 195 -1.90 22.88 -6.34
CA HIS A 195 -1.85 23.81 -5.21
C HIS A 195 -0.56 23.67 -4.39
N ASN A 196 -0.11 22.42 -4.15
CA ASN A 196 1.02 22.20 -3.26
C ASN A 196 2.39 22.33 -3.95
N PHE A 197 2.45 22.12 -5.28
CA PHE A 197 3.74 22.03 -5.97
C PHE A 197 3.90 23.00 -7.15
N ILE A 198 2.83 23.23 -7.94
CA ILE A 198 2.96 24.05 -9.15
C ILE A 198 2.73 25.53 -8.85
N ASP A 199 1.66 25.87 -8.13
CA ASP A 199 1.32 27.27 -7.82
C ASP A 199 2.38 27.98 -6.96
N PRO A 200 3.10 27.33 -6.02
CA PRO A 200 4.23 27.94 -5.33
C PRO A 200 5.46 28.20 -6.23
N GLY A 201 5.50 27.60 -7.42
CA GLY A 201 6.63 27.64 -8.36
C GLY A 201 7.45 26.35 -8.34
N LEU A 202 7.71 25.76 -9.51
CA LEU A 202 8.59 24.62 -9.63
C LEU A 202 10.06 25.06 -9.67
N GLU A 203 10.85 24.50 -8.78
CA GLU A 203 12.31 24.65 -8.80
C GLU A 203 12.96 23.61 -9.71
N ASP A 204 14.17 23.92 -10.21
CA ASP A 204 14.95 22.98 -11.01
C ASP A 204 15.38 21.79 -10.16
N LEU A 205 15.27 20.60 -10.73
CA LEU A 205 15.49 19.34 -10.01
C LEU A 205 16.95 18.90 -10.09
N CYS A 206 17.58 18.67 -8.96
CA CYS A 206 18.91 18.06 -8.92
C CYS A 206 18.82 16.59 -9.41
N VAL A 207 19.61 16.26 -10.45
CA VAL A 207 19.54 14.96 -11.17
C VAL A 207 20.86 14.19 -11.17
N SER A 208 21.83 14.59 -10.35
CA SER A 208 23.04 13.79 -10.13
C SER A 208 23.53 13.89 -8.68
N ARG A 209 24.36 12.95 -8.28
CA ARG A 209 25.04 12.92 -6.97
C ARG A 209 26.50 12.49 -7.14
N THR A 210 27.35 12.94 -6.20
CA THR A 210 28.73 12.48 -6.05
C THR A 210 28.99 11.76 -4.72
N SER A 211 28.02 11.84 -3.80
CA SER A 211 28.12 11.32 -2.42
C SER A 211 28.02 9.80 -2.28
N PHE A 212 27.56 9.08 -3.30
CA PHE A 212 27.54 7.63 -3.35
C PHE A 212 27.90 7.12 -4.75
N LYS A 213 28.21 5.81 -4.87
CA LYS A 213 28.71 5.21 -6.11
C LYS A 213 27.75 4.20 -6.75
N TRP A 214 26.81 3.69 -5.98
CA TRP A 214 25.85 2.72 -6.50
C TRP A 214 24.74 3.41 -7.28
N GLY A 215 24.96 3.59 -8.59
CA GLY A 215 24.07 4.27 -9.53
C GLY A 215 24.65 4.25 -10.93
N ILE A 216 23.93 4.76 -11.90
CA ILE A 216 24.39 4.87 -13.29
C ILE A 216 25.35 6.02 -13.43
N PRO A 217 26.62 5.81 -13.82
CA PRO A 217 27.57 6.90 -13.98
C PRO A 217 27.18 7.78 -15.17
N VAL A 218 27.34 9.11 -15.00
CA VAL A 218 27.22 10.06 -16.12
C VAL A 218 28.37 9.81 -17.10
N ASP A 219 28.07 9.43 -18.34
CA ASP A 219 29.03 8.96 -19.34
C ASP A 219 30.20 9.96 -19.55
N PHE A 220 29.91 11.25 -19.68
CA PHE A 220 30.88 12.30 -19.93
C PHE A 220 31.47 12.95 -18.65
N ASP A 221 30.98 12.58 -17.46
CA ASP A 221 31.48 13.04 -16.15
C ASP A 221 31.30 11.94 -15.08
N PRO A 222 32.15 10.89 -15.08
CA PRO A 222 31.98 9.70 -14.25
C PRO A 222 32.14 9.94 -12.73
N LYS A 223 32.43 11.16 -12.28
CA LYS A 223 32.38 11.54 -10.87
C LYS A 223 30.93 11.57 -10.34
N HIS A 224 29.98 11.82 -11.24
CA HIS A 224 28.57 11.90 -10.95
C HIS A 224 27.86 10.58 -11.29
N VAL A 225 26.95 10.18 -10.45
CA VAL A 225 25.93 9.16 -10.77
C VAL A 225 24.59 9.85 -11.04
N VAL A 226 23.82 9.31 -11.97
CA VAL A 226 22.48 9.78 -12.27
C VAL A 226 21.60 9.58 -11.05
N TYR A 227 20.89 10.63 -10.65
CA TYR A 227 19.99 10.55 -9.52
C TYR A 227 18.67 9.81 -9.88
N VAL A 228 18.15 9.09 -8.91
CA VAL A 228 17.09 8.10 -8.98
C VAL A 228 15.96 8.38 -9.96
N TRP A 229 15.46 9.63 -10.07
CA TRP A 229 14.22 9.87 -10.82
C TRP A 229 14.39 9.88 -12.35
N ILE A 230 15.56 10.19 -12.91
CA ILE A 230 15.80 9.96 -14.36
C ILE A 230 15.92 8.45 -14.61
N ASP A 231 16.71 7.79 -13.78
CA ASP A 231 16.88 6.34 -13.79
C ASP A 231 15.50 5.64 -13.70
N ALA A 232 14.79 5.88 -12.60
CA ALA A 232 13.53 5.21 -12.31
C ALA A 232 12.41 5.51 -13.32
N LEU A 233 12.23 6.76 -13.76
CA LEU A 233 11.07 7.10 -14.60
C LEU A 233 11.21 6.66 -16.05
N PHE A 234 12.41 6.68 -16.61
CA PHE A 234 12.60 6.21 -17.99
C PHE A 234 12.52 4.68 -18.14
N ASN A 235 12.39 3.92 -17.04
CA ASN A 235 12.15 2.48 -17.13
C ASN A 235 10.97 2.15 -18.05
N TYR A 236 9.91 2.97 -18.03
CA TYR A 236 8.70 2.75 -18.83
C TYR A 236 8.94 2.77 -20.33
N THR A 237 10.00 3.39 -20.79
CA THR A 237 10.37 3.47 -22.21
C THR A 237 11.54 2.56 -22.54
N THR A 238 12.54 2.46 -21.66
CA THR A 238 13.72 1.62 -21.89
C THR A 238 13.38 0.15 -21.87
N ALA A 239 12.40 -0.28 -21.06
CA ALA A 239 11.87 -1.64 -21.06
C ALA A 239 11.24 -2.04 -22.42
N LEU A 240 10.84 -1.06 -23.23
CA LEU A 240 10.34 -1.25 -24.59
C LEU A 240 11.45 -1.13 -25.66
N GLY A 241 12.70 -0.89 -25.25
CA GLY A 241 13.84 -0.76 -26.14
C GLY A 241 14.17 0.66 -26.59
N PHE A 242 13.58 1.70 -25.97
CA PHE A 242 13.90 3.09 -26.28
C PHE A 242 15.38 3.41 -26.04
N MET A 243 16.03 4.08 -26.99
CA MET A 243 17.45 4.42 -26.94
C MET A 243 18.41 3.22 -26.82
N ASN A 244 17.94 2.01 -27.14
CA ASN A 244 18.74 0.81 -27.11
C ASN A 244 18.72 0.06 -28.44
N GLU A 245 19.76 0.24 -29.24
CA GLU A 245 19.92 -0.40 -30.56
C GLU A 245 20.25 -1.90 -30.45
N LYS A 246 20.72 -2.34 -29.27
CA LYS A 246 21.10 -3.74 -29.02
C LYS A 246 19.94 -4.58 -28.47
N TYR A 247 18.80 -3.95 -28.12
CA TYR A 247 17.65 -4.66 -27.60
C TYR A 247 16.87 -5.31 -28.74
N PRO A 248 16.90 -6.65 -28.88
CA PRO A 248 16.44 -7.33 -30.09
C PRO A 248 14.92 -7.27 -30.30
N ASP A 249 14.15 -7.08 -29.23
CA ASP A 249 12.67 -7.10 -29.21
C ASP A 249 12.11 -5.72 -28.85
N SER A 250 12.48 -4.69 -29.62
CA SER A 250 12.01 -3.34 -29.35
C SER A 250 10.51 -3.21 -29.62
N ASP A 251 9.73 -2.98 -28.55
CA ASP A 251 8.28 -2.77 -28.59
C ASP A 251 7.91 -1.28 -28.52
N TYR A 252 8.90 -0.37 -28.50
CA TYR A 252 8.67 1.05 -28.28
C TYR A 252 7.68 1.64 -29.30
N GLU A 253 7.90 1.43 -30.58
CA GLU A 253 7.01 1.95 -31.63
C GLU A 253 5.60 1.33 -31.58
N THR A 254 5.49 0.13 -31.01
CA THR A 254 4.21 -0.57 -30.91
C THR A 254 3.40 -0.11 -29.72
N PHE A 255 4.00 0.01 -28.54
CA PHE A 255 3.27 0.19 -27.30
C PHE A 255 3.35 1.60 -26.71
N TRP A 256 4.41 2.38 -26.97
CA TRP A 256 4.45 3.75 -26.47
C TRP A 256 3.53 4.69 -27.27
N PRO A 257 2.81 5.63 -26.66
CA PRO A 257 2.76 5.92 -25.22
C PRO A 257 1.90 4.93 -24.43
N ALA A 258 2.20 4.83 -23.11
CA ALA A 258 1.43 4.01 -22.20
C ALA A 258 -0.04 4.48 -22.11
N ASP A 259 -0.96 3.51 -21.97
CA ASP A 259 -2.36 3.82 -21.72
C ASP A 259 -2.57 4.26 -20.26
N VAL A 260 -1.89 3.59 -19.32
CA VAL A 260 -1.96 4.02 -17.90
C VAL A 260 -0.74 3.54 -17.10
N HIS A 261 -0.26 4.42 -16.22
CA HIS A 261 0.63 4.09 -15.12
C HIS A 261 -0.17 4.00 -13.82
N PHE A 262 -0.30 2.83 -13.22
CA PHE A 262 -0.84 2.68 -11.86
C PHE A 262 0.28 2.87 -10.85
N ILE A 263 0.09 3.77 -9.90
CA ILE A 263 1.10 4.13 -8.91
C ILE A 263 0.46 4.43 -7.54
N GLY A 264 1.23 4.29 -6.46
CA GLY A 264 0.80 4.74 -5.15
C GLY A 264 0.77 6.27 -5.06
N LYS A 265 -0.14 6.81 -4.26
CA LYS A 265 -0.32 8.26 -4.12
C LYS A 265 0.94 9.00 -3.65
N GLU A 266 1.86 8.32 -2.98
CA GLU A 266 3.13 8.88 -2.47
C GLU A 266 4.10 9.29 -3.57
N ILE A 267 3.97 8.71 -4.76
CA ILE A 267 4.84 9.02 -5.91
C ILE A 267 4.11 9.74 -7.04
N VAL A 268 2.88 10.22 -6.81
CA VAL A 268 2.10 10.98 -7.80
C VAL A 268 2.84 12.19 -8.29
N ARG A 269 3.51 12.95 -7.40
CA ARG A 269 4.31 14.13 -7.79
C ARG A 269 5.34 13.81 -8.86
N PHE A 270 6.03 12.68 -8.73
CA PHE A 270 7.08 12.30 -9.67
C PHE A 270 6.51 11.89 -11.03
N HIS A 271 5.38 11.21 -11.05
CA HIS A 271 4.76 10.71 -12.27
C HIS A 271 3.86 11.74 -12.98
N SER A 272 3.33 12.72 -12.25
CA SER A 272 2.42 13.72 -12.83
C SER A 272 3.08 15.08 -13.11
N ILE A 273 4.23 15.38 -12.50
CA ILE A 273 4.96 16.64 -12.70
C ILE A 273 6.30 16.37 -13.38
N ILE A 274 7.16 15.54 -12.77
CA ILE A 274 8.54 15.35 -13.24
C ILE A 274 8.56 14.50 -14.51
N TRP A 275 7.85 13.38 -14.54
CA TRP A 275 7.82 12.48 -15.69
C TRP A 275 7.34 13.16 -16.98
N PRO A 276 6.19 13.85 -17.02
CA PRO A 276 5.78 14.54 -18.24
C PRO A 276 6.74 15.67 -18.64
N ALA A 277 7.36 16.38 -17.68
CA ALA A 277 8.37 17.39 -18.00
C ALA A 277 9.62 16.80 -18.66
N MET A 278 10.10 15.64 -18.18
CA MET A 278 11.21 14.92 -18.80
C MET A 278 10.86 14.39 -20.20
N LEU A 279 9.66 13.85 -20.39
CA LEU A 279 9.16 13.44 -21.71
C LEU A 279 9.05 14.61 -22.68
N MET A 280 8.54 15.76 -22.21
CA MET A 280 8.50 17.00 -23.00
C MET A 280 9.91 17.49 -23.37
N SER A 281 10.89 17.32 -22.47
CA SER A 281 12.29 17.62 -22.76
C SER A 281 12.87 16.73 -23.85
N MET A 282 12.45 15.48 -23.87
CA MET A 282 12.88 14.51 -24.89
C MET A 282 12.05 14.56 -26.19
N ASP A 283 11.06 15.47 -26.29
CA ASP A 283 10.09 15.57 -27.40
C ASP A 283 9.31 14.26 -27.62
N MET A 284 9.01 13.54 -26.53
CA MET A 284 8.31 12.27 -26.56
C MET A 284 6.80 12.44 -26.30
N PRO A 285 5.94 11.55 -26.85
CA PRO A 285 4.54 11.48 -26.48
C PRO A 285 4.37 11.21 -25.00
N LEU A 286 3.29 11.77 -24.39
CA LEU A 286 2.96 11.55 -22.99
C LEU A 286 2.07 10.31 -22.82
N PRO A 287 2.13 9.60 -21.68
CA PRO A 287 1.15 8.59 -21.31
C PRO A 287 -0.26 9.17 -21.33
N LYS A 288 -1.27 8.34 -21.57
CA LYS A 288 -2.67 8.82 -21.56
C LYS A 288 -3.11 9.14 -20.15
N HIS A 289 -2.82 8.25 -19.20
CA HIS A 289 -3.22 8.42 -17.80
C HIS A 289 -2.10 8.04 -16.83
N VAL A 290 -2.07 8.76 -15.71
CA VAL A 290 -1.40 8.37 -14.47
C VAL A 290 -2.49 8.24 -13.41
N TYR A 291 -2.63 7.07 -12.80
CA TYR A 291 -3.61 6.83 -11.75
C TYR A 291 -2.95 6.63 -10.39
N GLY A 292 -3.16 7.59 -9.49
CA GLY A 292 -2.62 7.56 -8.12
C GLY A 292 -3.58 6.88 -7.15
N HIS A 293 -3.39 5.57 -6.89
CA HIS A 293 -4.23 4.84 -5.95
C HIS A 293 -3.97 5.19 -4.48
N GLY A 294 -4.95 4.89 -3.62
CA GLY A 294 -4.84 5.09 -2.17
C GLY A 294 -3.92 4.08 -1.49
N TRP A 295 -3.60 4.33 -0.23
CA TRP A 295 -2.82 3.40 0.60
C TRP A 295 -3.69 2.32 1.23
N LEU A 296 -3.10 1.17 1.47
CA LEU A 296 -3.59 0.25 2.47
C LEU A 296 -2.96 0.63 3.82
N LEU A 297 -3.83 0.99 4.76
CA LEU A 297 -3.47 1.35 6.13
C LEU A 297 -3.67 0.13 7.04
N LEU A 298 -2.91 0.07 8.13
CA LEU A 298 -3.12 -0.88 9.20
C LEU A 298 -3.38 -0.07 10.48
N ASP A 299 -4.50 -0.33 11.17
CA ASP A 299 -4.93 0.40 12.37
C ASP A 299 -4.98 1.94 12.15
N GLY A 300 -5.45 2.35 10.96
CA GLY A 300 -5.53 3.77 10.58
C GLY A 300 -4.19 4.43 10.29
N GLY A 301 -3.07 3.70 10.36
CA GLY A 301 -1.72 4.19 10.12
C GLY A 301 -1.05 3.59 8.88
N LYS A 302 -0.09 4.32 8.30
CA LYS A 302 0.72 3.81 7.19
C LYS A 302 1.56 2.62 7.66
N MET A 303 1.57 1.53 6.87
CA MET A 303 2.47 0.40 7.09
C MET A 303 3.93 0.86 6.97
N SER A 304 4.74 0.48 7.94
CA SER A 304 6.18 0.78 7.95
C SER A 304 6.95 -0.38 8.58
N LYS A 305 7.99 -0.82 7.90
CA LYS A 305 8.85 -1.91 8.38
C LYS A 305 9.58 -1.55 9.68
N SER A 306 9.98 -0.29 9.83
CA SER A 306 10.59 0.22 11.07
C SER A 306 9.65 0.17 12.28
N LYS A 307 8.32 0.19 12.04
CA LYS A 307 7.30 0.05 13.09
C LYS A 307 6.89 -1.40 13.32
N GLY A 308 7.36 -2.34 12.49
CA GLY A 308 6.99 -3.75 12.58
C GLY A 308 5.50 -4.04 12.27
N ASN A 309 4.78 -3.11 11.63
CA ASN A 309 3.36 -3.21 11.29
C ASN A 309 3.16 -3.50 9.80
N VAL A 310 3.83 -4.49 9.25
CA VAL A 310 3.77 -4.85 7.83
C VAL A 310 3.08 -6.20 7.66
N VAL A 311 2.09 -6.25 6.77
CA VAL A 311 1.37 -7.47 6.42
C VAL A 311 2.12 -8.20 5.30
N ASP A 312 2.48 -9.46 5.56
CA ASP A 312 3.19 -10.32 4.61
C ASP A 312 2.20 -10.98 3.61
N PRO A 313 2.22 -10.59 2.32
CA PRO A 313 1.34 -11.16 1.32
C PRO A 313 1.63 -12.65 1.04
N TYR A 314 2.85 -13.11 1.28
CA TYR A 314 3.22 -14.52 1.14
C TYR A 314 2.41 -15.39 2.09
N LEU A 315 2.43 -15.03 3.39
CA LEU A 315 1.70 -15.74 4.42
C LEU A 315 0.21 -15.84 4.09
N LEU A 316 -0.38 -14.72 3.66
CA LEU A 316 -1.81 -14.68 3.35
C LEU A 316 -2.16 -15.49 2.09
N ALA A 317 -1.33 -15.41 1.05
CA ALA A 317 -1.56 -16.13 -0.20
C ALA A 317 -1.37 -17.66 -0.04
N GLU A 318 -0.38 -18.09 0.75
CA GLU A 318 -0.20 -19.51 1.08
C GLU A 318 -1.34 -20.06 1.95
N ARG A 319 -1.91 -19.23 2.84
CA ARG A 319 -2.96 -19.63 3.79
C ARG A 319 -4.37 -19.65 3.18
N TYR A 320 -4.69 -18.64 2.37
CA TYR A 320 -6.05 -18.44 1.84
C TYR A 320 -6.19 -18.62 0.32
N SER A 321 -5.15 -18.81 -0.39
CA SER A 321 -4.94 -18.75 -1.84
C SER A 321 -4.69 -17.35 -2.39
N ALA A 322 -3.94 -17.31 -3.48
CA ALA A 322 -3.68 -16.06 -4.21
C ALA A 322 -4.98 -15.41 -4.69
N ASP A 323 -5.93 -16.19 -5.21
CA ASP A 323 -7.18 -15.66 -5.75
C ASP A 323 -8.07 -15.03 -4.67
N ALA A 324 -8.12 -15.62 -3.46
CA ALA A 324 -8.87 -15.03 -2.34
C ALA A 324 -8.26 -13.67 -1.93
N LEU A 325 -6.92 -13.58 -1.88
CA LEU A 325 -6.24 -12.34 -1.56
C LEU A 325 -6.41 -11.29 -2.67
N ARG A 326 -6.29 -11.67 -3.95
CA ARG A 326 -6.55 -10.79 -5.12
C ARG A 326 -7.97 -10.23 -5.08
N TYR A 327 -8.96 -11.09 -4.84
CA TYR A 327 -10.35 -10.68 -4.70
C TYR A 327 -10.54 -9.67 -3.57
N PHE A 328 -10.06 -9.96 -2.37
CA PHE A 328 -10.17 -9.09 -1.21
C PHE A 328 -9.58 -7.70 -1.48
N LEU A 329 -8.35 -7.65 -1.99
CA LEU A 329 -7.65 -6.39 -2.25
C LEU A 329 -8.42 -5.46 -3.19
N LEU A 330 -9.11 -6.01 -4.19
CA LEU A 330 -9.83 -5.21 -5.18
C LEU A 330 -11.32 -5.05 -4.89
N ARG A 331 -11.87 -5.83 -3.94
CA ARG A 331 -13.29 -5.79 -3.56
C ARG A 331 -13.57 -4.88 -2.37
N ASP A 332 -12.66 -4.83 -1.41
CA ASP A 332 -12.95 -4.20 -0.12
C ASP A 332 -12.73 -2.70 -0.10
N PHE A 333 -11.87 -2.17 -0.97
CA PHE A 333 -11.47 -0.75 -0.98
C PHE A 333 -11.69 -0.10 -2.35
N PRO A 334 -12.22 1.16 -2.39
CA PRO A 334 -12.17 1.97 -3.62
C PRO A 334 -10.73 2.26 -4.02
N PHE A 335 -10.35 1.92 -5.26
CA PHE A 335 -8.95 1.99 -5.71
C PHE A 335 -8.31 3.39 -5.57
N GLY A 336 -9.09 4.45 -5.75
CA GLY A 336 -8.60 5.85 -5.64
C GLY A 336 -8.51 6.41 -4.20
N SER A 337 -8.95 5.64 -3.18
CA SER A 337 -9.04 6.07 -1.78
C SER A 337 -8.21 5.15 -0.88
N ASP A 338 -7.86 5.65 0.31
CA ASP A 338 -7.19 4.83 1.31
C ASP A 338 -8.16 3.75 1.84
N GLY A 339 -7.63 2.55 2.09
CA GLY A 339 -8.34 1.44 2.68
C GLY A 339 -7.68 0.97 3.98
N ASN A 340 -8.48 0.58 4.97
CA ASN A 340 -7.96 0.04 6.22
C ASN A 340 -7.99 -1.49 6.19
N PHE A 341 -6.82 -2.11 6.13
CA PHE A 341 -6.67 -3.57 6.14
C PHE A 341 -6.84 -4.12 7.57
N SER A 342 -7.55 -5.24 7.71
CA SER A 342 -7.46 -6.09 8.89
C SER A 342 -7.63 -7.56 8.50
N ASN A 343 -7.04 -8.45 9.30
CA ASN A 343 -7.22 -9.90 9.13
C ASN A 343 -8.70 -10.31 9.27
N GLU A 344 -9.43 -9.64 10.15
CA GLU A 344 -10.86 -9.88 10.33
C GLU A 344 -11.67 -9.55 9.07
N LEU A 345 -11.40 -8.41 8.43
CA LEU A 345 -12.05 -8.02 7.18
C LEU A 345 -11.76 -9.03 6.07
N LEU A 346 -10.51 -9.49 5.95
CA LEU A 346 -10.12 -10.51 4.97
C LEU A 346 -10.88 -11.80 5.17
N ILE A 347 -10.90 -12.34 6.40
CA ILE A 347 -11.58 -13.61 6.73
C ILE A 347 -13.09 -13.49 6.52
N ASN A 348 -13.69 -12.38 6.96
CA ASN A 348 -15.11 -12.12 6.79
C ASN A 348 -15.49 -12.05 5.30
N ARG A 349 -14.69 -11.35 4.48
CA ARG A 349 -14.91 -11.25 3.04
C ARG A 349 -14.80 -12.60 2.34
N ILE A 350 -13.81 -13.42 2.69
CA ILE A 350 -13.68 -14.79 2.16
C ILE A 350 -14.90 -15.63 2.55
N ASN A 351 -15.32 -15.58 3.81
CA ASN A 351 -16.46 -16.37 4.28
C ASN A 351 -17.79 -15.94 3.64
N MET A 352 -18.05 -14.63 3.55
CA MET A 352 -19.31 -14.10 3.05
C MET A 352 -19.41 -14.26 1.53
N ASP A 353 -18.51 -13.65 0.80
CA ASP A 353 -18.61 -13.57 -0.65
C ASP A 353 -18.14 -14.87 -1.33
N LEU A 354 -16.96 -15.38 -0.95
CA LEU A 354 -16.35 -16.50 -1.67
C LEU A 354 -16.88 -17.86 -1.22
N ALA A 355 -16.99 -18.11 0.08
CA ALA A 355 -17.45 -19.40 0.57
C ALA A 355 -18.99 -19.51 0.55
N ASN A 356 -19.69 -18.54 1.16
CA ASN A 356 -21.14 -18.63 1.31
C ASN A 356 -21.92 -18.27 0.04
N ASP A 357 -21.45 -17.27 -0.75
CA ASP A 357 -22.18 -16.88 -1.95
C ASP A 357 -21.72 -17.68 -3.18
N LEU A 358 -20.50 -17.43 -3.68
CA LEU A 358 -20.00 -18.06 -4.90
C LEU A 358 -19.81 -19.59 -4.75
N GLY A 359 -19.10 -20.00 -3.69
CA GLY A 359 -18.78 -21.41 -3.44
C GLY A 359 -20.02 -22.24 -3.17
N ASN A 360 -20.96 -21.72 -2.38
CA ASN A 360 -22.21 -22.38 -2.07
C ASN A 360 -23.12 -22.49 -3.32
N LEU A 361 -23.22 -21.41 -4.13
CA LEU A 361 -24.00 -21.43 -5.37
C LEU A 361 -23.49 -22.53 -6.32
N LEU A 362 -22.19 -22.60 -6.56
CA LEU A 362 -21.58 -23.63 -7.41
C LEU A 362 -21.82 -25.03 -6.86
N SER A 363 -21.54 -25.23 -5.57
CA SER A 363 -21.67 -26.53 -4.92
C SER A 363 -23.13 -27.01 -4.91
N ARG A 364 -24.11 -26.16 -4.60
CA ARG A 364 -25.55 -26.49 -4.64
C ARG A 364 -26.00 -26.84 -6.05
N THR A 365 -25.59 -26.04 -7.05
CA THR A 365 -25.99 -26.26 -8.46
C THR A 365 -25.48 -27.59 -8.97
N THR A 366 -24.18 -27.87 -8.82
CA THR A 366 -23.57 -29.11 -9.32
C THR A 366 -24.04 -30.33 -8.53
N ALA A 367 -24.21 -30.21 -7.21
CA ALA A 367 -24.72 -31.32 -6.39
C ALA A 367 -26.19 -31.67 -6.71
N MET A 368 -27.04 -30.68 -7.01
CA MET A 368 -28.42 -30.93 -7.43
C MET A 368 -28.50 -31.56 -8.83
N ALA A 369 -27.65 -31.11 -9.77
CA ALA A 369 -27.53 -31.72 -11.09
C ALA A 369 -27.09 -33.17 -11.00
N ASP A 370 -26.06 -33.47 -10.20
CA ASP A 370 -25.60 -34.84 -9.94
C ASP A 370 -26.70 -35.70 -9.33
N LYS A 371 -27.33 -35.22 -8.24
CA LYS A 371 -28.36 -35.95 -7.50
C LYS A 371 -29.61 -36.27 -8.30
N TYR A 372 -30.09 -35.33 -9.12
CA TYR A 372 -31.40 -35.45 -9.77
C TYR A 372 -31.33 -35.93 -11.22
N PHE A 373 -30.17 -35.71 -11.88
CA PHE A 373 -29.97 -36.00 -13.30
C PHE A 373 -28.66 -36.75 -13.59
N GLY A 374 -27.92 -37.19 -12.57
CA GLY A 374 -26.63 -37.88 -12.79
C GLY A 374 -25.56 -36.97 -13.41
N GLY A 375 -25.71 -35.65 -13.26
CA GLY A 375 -24.81 -34.63 -13.81
C GLY A 375 -25.15 -34.12 -15.21
N GLU A 376 -25.97 -34.79 -15.98
CA GLU A 376 -26.39 -34.41 -17.33
C GLU A 376 -27.81 -33.85 -17.33
N LEU A 377 -27.96 -32.55 -17.61
CA LEU A 377 -29.27 -31.90 -17.65
C LEU A 377 -30.08 -32.37 -18.87
N PRO A 378 -31.41 -32.65 -18.72
CA PRO A 378 -32.26 -32.93 -19.85
C PRO A 378 -32.34 -31.72 -20.81
N ALA A 379 -32.37 -32.01 -22.14
CA ALA A 379 -32.59 -30.98 -23.15
C ALA A 379 -34.01 -30.41 -23.12
N GLU A 380 -34.99 -31.22 -22.66
CA GLU A 380 -36.37 -30.78 -22.43
C GLU A 380 -36.45 -29.95 -21.15
N GLN A 381 -36.77 -28.66 -21.29
CA GLN A 381 -36.83 -27.71 -20.20
C GLN A 381 -38.10 -26.87 -20.26
N ALA A 382 -38.65 -26.53 -19.11
CA ALA A 382 -39.85 -25.69 -18.98
C ALA A 382 -39.54 -24.40 -18.26
N GLU A 383 -39.90 -23.28 -18.86
CA GLU A 383 -39.72 -21.94 -18.29
C GLU A 383 -40.69 -21.67 -17.12
N GLY A 384 -40.35 -20.74 -16.26
CA GLY A 384 -41.17 -20.27 -15.16
C GLY A 384 -41.04 -18.76 -14.95
N PRO A 385 -41.94 -18.16 -14.16
CA PRO A 385 -42.05 -16.72 -14.03
C PRO A 385 -40.83 -16.09 -13.35
N GLU A 386 -40.04 -16.83 -12.58
CA GLU A 386 -38.85 -16.36 -11.88
C GLU A 386 -37.63 -16.20 -12.81
N ASP A 387 -37.64 -16.84 -13.99
CA ASP A 387 -36.48 -16.94 -14.89
C ASP A 387 -36.08 -15.60 -15.47
N ALA A 388 -37.09 -14.84 -15.94
CA ALA A 388 -36.86 -13.59 -16.67
C ALA A 388 -35.98 -12.59 -15.91
N ALA A 389 -36.22 -12.43 -14.61
CA ALA A 389 -35.48 -11.49 -13.79
C ALA A 389 -33.99 -11.89 -13.62
N LEU A 390 -33.70 -13.18 -13.47
CA LEU A 390 -32.33 -13.67 -13.37
C LEU A 390 -31.59 -13.54 -14.70
N ILE A 391 -32.26 -13.91 -15.80
CA ILE A 391 -31.70 -13.80 -17.16
C ILE A 391 -31.39 -12.36 -17.52
N GLU A 392 -32.31 -11.43 -17.25
CA GLU A 392 -32.11 -9.99 -17.48
C GLU A 392 -30.88 -9.45 -16.73
N LYS A 393 -30.78 -9.78 -15.43
CA LYS A 393 -29.60 -9.37 -14.63
C LYS A 393 -28.30 -9.94 -15.16
N GLY A 394 -28.29 -11.22 -15.55
CA GLY A 394 -27.11 -11.88 -16.11
C GLY A 394 -26.68 -11.24 -17.43
N THR A 395 -27.61 -10.93 -18.33
CA THR A 395 -27.31 -10.32 -19.63
C THR A 395 -26.91 -8.84 -19.54
N ALA A 396 -27.45 -8.10 -18.57
CA ALA A 396 -27.09 -6.70 -18.34
C ALA A 396 -25.73 -6.53 -17.63
N LEU A 397 -25.21 -7.58 -16.97
CA LEU A 397 -24.05 -7.52 -16.11
C LEU A 397 -22.79 -7.03 -16.84
N ARG A 398 -22.50 -7.57 -18.02
CA ARG A 398 -21.29 -7.24 -18.78
C ARG A 398 -21.15 -5.74 -19.04
N ALA A 399 -22.22 -5.06 -19.42
CA ALA A 399 -22.17 -3.65 -19.75
C ALA A 399 -21.87 -2.76 -18.53
N ARG A 400 -22.45 -3.10 -17.35
CA ARG A 400 -22.17 -2.39 -16.10
C ARG A 400 -20.72 -2.63 -15.67
N TYR A 401 -20.31 -3.89 -15.65
CA TYR A 401 -18.94 -4.29 -15.34
C TYR A 401 -17.91 -3.59 -16.24
N GLU A 402 -18.16 -3.51 -17.56
CA GLU A 402 -17.30 -2.81 -18.50
C GLU A 402 -17.14 -1.33 -18.15
N ALA A 403 -18.24 -0.63 -17.83
CA ALA A 403 -18.21 0.76 -17.45
C ALA A 403 -17.36 0.99 -16.18
N ASP A 404 -17.50 0.13 -15.18
CA ASP A 404 -16.73 0.20 -13.95
C ASP A 404 -15.24 -0.12 -14.16
N MET A 405 -14.92 -1.13 -14.96
CA MET A 405 -13.53 -1.47 -15.28
C MET A 405 -12.83 -0.35 -16.06
N GLU A 406 -13.50 0.27 -17.04
CA GLU A 406 -12.95 1.42 -17.79
C GLU A 406 -12.76 2.66 -16.89
N ALA A 407 -13.53 2.78 -15.82
CA ALA A 407 -13.38 3.82 -14.79
C ALA A 407 -12.36 3.46 -13.70
N TYR A 408 -11.70 2.31 -13.77
CA TYR A 408 -10.81 1.75 -12.73
C TYR A 408 -11.51 1.53 -11.37
N ALA A 409 -12.83 1.34 -11.39
CA ALA A 409 -13.68 1.12 -10.23
C ALA A 409 -13.82 -0.39 -9.93
N PHE A 410 -12.71 -1.08 -9.68
CA PHE A 410 -12.65 -2.54 -9.49
C PHE A 410 -13.63 -3.05 -8.43
N GLN A 411 -13.78 -2.30 -7.33
CA GLN A 411 -14.70 -2.63 -6.25
C GLN A 411 -16.14 -2.71 -6.75
N ASN A 412 -16.57 -1.77 -7.59
CA ASN A 412 -17.92 -1.72 -8.15
C ASN A 412 -18.12 -2.86 -9.15
N ALA A 413 -17.16 -3.08 -10.04
CA ALA A 413 -17.21 -4.18 -11.00
C ALA A 413 -17.41 -5.54 -10.31
N LEU A 414 -16.67 -5.78 -9.22
CA LEU A 414 -16.85 -6.98 -8.39
C LEU A 414 -18.18 -7.00 -7.65
N ALA A 415 -18.66 -5.84 -7.14
CA ALA A 415 -19.96 -5.74 -6.50
C ALA A 415 -21.10 -6.11 -7.45
N ASP A 416 -21.04 -5.67 -8.69
CA ASP A 416 -22.01 -5.98 -9.73
C ASP A 416 -22.09 -7.48 -10.00
N VAL A 417 -20.94 -8.16 -10.08
CA VAL A 417 -20.91 -9.63 -10.25
C VAL A 417 -21.53 -10.34 -9.06
N PHE A 418 -21.18 -9.92 -7.85
CA PHE A 418 -21.71 -10.55 -6.63
C PHE A 418 -23.19 -10.23 -6.39
N GLU A 419 -23.71 -9.10 -6.87
CA GLU A 419 -25.16 -8.85 -6.91
C GLU A 419 -25.90 -9.92 -7.72
N VAL A 420 -25.34 -10.31 -8.88
CA VAL A 420 -25.96 -11.36 -9.71
C VAL A 420 -25.85 -12.74 -9.05
N ILE A 421 -24.73 -13.05 -8.40
CA ILE A 421 -24.53 -14.29 -7.62
C ILE A 421 -25.54 -14.38 -6.47
N ASP A 422 -25.76 -13.30 -5.72
CA ASP A 422 -26.76 -13.23 -4.64
C ASP A 422 -28.18 -13.44 -5.20
N ASN A 423 -28.51 -12.82 -6.33
CA ASN A 423 -29.81 -13.07 -7.00
C ASN A 423 -29.96 -14.52 -7.45
N ALA A 424 -28.90 -15.19 -7.90
CA ALA A 424 -28.94 -16.61 -8.24
C ALA A 424 -29.17 -17.50 -6.99
N ASN A 425 -28.57 -17.15 -5.84
CA ASN A 425 -28.87 -17.83 -4.58
C ASN A 425 -30.34 -17.65 -4.17
N LYS A 426 -30.89 -16.43 -4.27
CA LYS A 426 -32.31 -16.15 -4.01
C LYS A 426 -33.24 -16.87 -4.98
N TYR A 427 -32.84 -17.02 -6.24
CA TYR A 427 -33.56 -17.75 -7.24
C TYR A 427 -33.69 -19.27 -6.89
N ILE A 428 -32.67 -19.87 -6.29
CA ILE A 428 -32.75 -21.25 -5.77
C ILE A 428 -33.86 -21.33 -4.71
N ASP A 429 -33.94 -20.38 -3.79
CA ASP A 429 -34.92 -20.43 -2.71
C ASP A 429 -36.34 -20.16 -3.24
N ALA A 430 -36.53 -19.25 -4.19
CA ALA A 430 -37.80 -18.94 -4.83
C ALA A 430 -38.33 -20.12 -5.66
N THR A 431 -37.48 -20.83 -6.40
CA THR A 431 -37.88 -21.96 -7.27
C THR A 431 -37.96 -23.29 -6.54
N ALA A 432 -37.37 -23.39 -5.33
CA ALA A 432 -37.37 -24.56 -4.47
C ALA A 432 -37.11 -25.90 -5.22
N PRO A 433 -35.89 -26.07 -5.85
CA PRO A 433 -35.59 -27.26 -6.70
C PRO A 433 -35.84 -28.58 -6.02
N TRP A 434 -35.70 -28.69 -4.69
CA TRP A 434 -35.97 -29.85 -3.89
C TRP A 434 -37.46 -30.22 -3.83
N VAL A 435 -38.36 -29.28 -4.12
CA VAL A 435 -39.80 -29.51 -4.25
C VAL A 435 -40.09 -30.02 -5.67
N LEU A 436 -39.54 -29.37 -6.69
CA LEU A 436 -39.66 -29.76 -8.10
C LEU A 436 -39.17 -31.19 -8.33
N ALA A 437 -38.13 -31.62 -7.63
CA ALA A 437 -37.57 -32.96 -7.73
C ALA A 437 -38.49 -34.09 -7.26
N LYS A 438 -39.62 -33.77 -6.60
CA LYS A 438 -40.56 -34.80 -6.07
C LYS A 438 -41.55 -35.36 -7.11
N SER A 439 -41.71 -34.69 -8.26
CA SER A 439 -42.63 -35.07 -9.33
C SER A 439 -41.91 -35.18 -10.67
N GLU A 440 -42.19 -36.26 -11.40
CA GLU A 440 -41.67 -36.42 -12.77
C GLU A 440 -42.16 -35.29 -13.73
N GLU A 441 -43.39 -34.81 -13.53
CA GLU A 441 -43.97 -33.71 -14.33
C GLU A 441 -43.21 -32.40 -14.15
N SER A 442 -42.56 -32.20 -13.00
CA SER A 442 -41.80 -31.00 -12.69
C SER A 442 -40.31 -31.07 -13.10
N LYS A 443 -39.85 -32.24 -13.58
CA LYS A 443 -38.44 -32.42 -13.99
C LYS A 443 -37.99 -31.46 -15.09
N PRO A 444 -38.78 -31.14 -16.15
CA PRO A 444 -38.38 -30.14 -17.15
C PRO A 444 -38.19 -28.73 -16.52
N ARG A 445 -39.01 -28.39 -15.52
CA ARG A 445 -38.86 -27.14 -14.76
C ARG A 445 -37.58 -27.15 -13.91
N LEU A 446 -37.35 -28.28 -13.21
CA LEU A 446 -36.11 -28.46 -12.45
C LEU A 446 -34.86 -28.35 -13.33
N ALA A 447 -34.86 -28.96 -14.51
CA ALA A 447 -33.78 -28.89 -15.47
C ALA A 447 -33.51 -27.43 -15.88
N ARG A 448 -34.56 -26.65 -16.17
CA ARG A 448 -34.46 -25.23 -16.51
C ARG A 448 -33.86 -24.40 -15.37
N VAL A 449 -34.29 -24.65 -14.13
CA VAL A 449 -33.75 -23.98 -12.95
C VAL A 449 -32.26 -24.21 -12.84
N LEU A 450 -31.81 -25.47 -12.91
CA LEU A 450 -30.39 -25.81 -12.80
C LEU A 450 -29.56 -25.27 -13.97
N TYR A 451 -30.13 -25.25 -15.19
CA TYR A 451 -29.54 -24.65 -16.36
C TYR A 451 -29.32 -23.13 -16.17
N ASN A 452 -30.35 -22.42 -15.70
CA ASN A 452 -30.27 -20.98 -15.46
C ASN A 452 -29.20 -20.65 -14.42
N LEU A 453 -29.08 -21.45 -13.37
CA LEU A 453 -28.02 -21.27 -12.36
C LEU A 453 -26.63 -21.51 -12.93
N ALA A 454 -26.45 -22.57 -13.73
CA ALA A 454 -25.18 -22.91 -14.37
C ALA A 454 -24.75 -21.82 -15.36
N GLU A 455 -25.69 -21.30 -16.16
CA GLU A 455 -25.42 -20.25 -17.13
C GLU A 455 -25.11 -18.91 -16.46
N THR A 456 -25.80 -18.56 -15.38
CA THR A 456 -25.50 -17.39 -14.57
C THR A 456 -24.10 -17.49 -13.95
N LEU A 457 -23.75 -18.64 -13.38
CA LEU A 457 -22.39 -18.92 -12.87
C LEU A 457 -21.35 -18.78 -13.97
N ARG A 458 -21.61 -19.29 -15.19
CA ARG A 458 -20.71 -19.14 -16.34
C ARG A 458 -20.44 -17.67 -16.66
N ILE A 459 -21.49 -16.86 -16.78
CA ILE A 459 -21.37 -15.42 -17.08
C ILE A 459 -20.55 -14.72 -15.99
N CYS A 460 -20.90 -14.93 -14.71
CA CYS A 460 -20.17 -14.36 -13.58
C CYS A 460 -18.69 -14.80 -13.60
N THR A 461 -18.42 -16.08 -13.91
CA THR A 461 -17.06 -16.63 -13.96
C THR A 461 -16.23 -16.00 -15.07
N VAL A 462 -16.82 -15.73 -16.24
CA VAL A 462 -16.12 -15.02 -17.33
C VAL A 462 -15.62 -13.65 -16.85
N LEU A 463 -16.46 -12.91 -16.12
CA LEU A 463 -16.12 -11.58 -15.63
C LEU A 463 -15.19 -11.61 -14.39
N LEU A 464 -15.13 -12.73 -13.68
CA LEU A 464 -14.20 -12.91 -12.54
C LEU A 464 -12.80 -13.34 -12.97
N GLN A 465 -12.57 -13.78 -14.23
CA GLN A 465 -11.25 -14.23 -14.70
C GLN A 465 -10.13 -13.23 -14.45
N PRO A 466 -10.30 -11.90 -14.62
CA PRO A 466 -9.26 -10.93 -14.30
C PRO A 466 -8.82 -10.92 -12.84
N PHE A 467 -9.72 -11.26 -11.93
CA PHE A 467 -9.52 -11.17 -10.49
C PHE A 467 -9.06 -12.48 -9.86
N MET A 468 -9.69 -13.60 -10.25
CA MET A 468 -9.49 -14.92 -9.68
C MET A 468 -9.23 -15.99 -10.75
N PRO A 469 -8.12 -15.87 -11.52
CA PRO A 469 -7.90 -16.69 -12.71
C PRO A 469 -7.88 -18.20 -12.42
N THR A 470 -7.27 -18.63 -11.33
CA THR A 470 -7.17 -20.06 -10.97
C THR A 470 -8.52 -20.64 -10.52
N THR A 471 -9.28 -19.86 -9.77
CA THR A 471 -10.62 -20.26 -9.30
C THR A 471 -11.60 -20.37 -10.47
N CYS A 472 -11.55 -19.43 -11.41
CA CYS A 472 -12.41 -19.45 -12.59
C CYS A 472 -12.18 -20.70 -13.44
N GLU A 473 -10.96 -21.18 -13.62
CA GLU A 473 -10.71 -22.44 -14.32
C GLU A 473 -11.33 -23.65 -13.61
N LYS A 474 -11.33 -23.67 -12.27
CA LYS A 474 -12.00 -24.72 -11.48
C LYS A 474 -13.52 -24.67 -11.65
N ILE A 475 -14.10 -23.47 -11.68
CA ILE A 475 -15.54 -23.30 -11.91
C ILE A 475 -15.90 -23.73 -13.32
N PHE A 476 -15.17 -23.30 -14.34
CA PHE A 476 -15.39 -23.72 -15.72
C PHE A 476 -15.28 -25.24 -15.92
N ALA A 477 -14.35 -25.88 -15.23
CA ALA A 477 -14.22 -27.33 -15.26
C ALA A 477 -15.45 -28.03 -14.63
N GLN A 478 -15.98 -27.53 -13.51
CA GLN A 478 -17.18 -28.08 -12.89
C GLN A 478 -18.46 -27.84 -13.73
N LEU A 479 -18.53 -26.71 -14.44
CA LEU A 479 -19.63 -26.40 -15.35
C LEU A 479 -19.43 -26.99 -16.75
N ASN A 480 -18.29 -27.65 -17.00
CA ASN A 480 -17.89 -28.21 -18.30
C ASN A 480 -18.01 -27.20 -19.45
N VAL A 481 -17.52 -25.98 -19.25
CA VAL A 481 -17.64 -24.87 -20.21
C VAL A 481 -16.64 -25.05 -21.33
N ALA A 482 -17.11 -25.09 -22.57
CA ALA A 482 -16.28 -25.09 -23.76
C ALA A 482 -15.54 -23.75 -23.95
N ALA A 483 -14.47 -23.73 -24.75
CA ALA A 483 -13.61 -22.55 -24.91
C ALA A 483 -14.36 -21.28 -25.36
N GLU A 484 -15.33 -21.42 -26.25
CA GLU A 484 -16.18 -20.33 -26.75
C GLU A 484 -17.06 -19.71 -25.64
N GLY A 485 -17.43 -20.48 -24.64
CA GLY A 485 -18.20 -20.02 -23.48
C GLY A 485 -17.39 -19.27 -22.41
N LYS A 486 -16.06 -19.23 -22.53
CA LYS A 486 -15.14 -18.54 -21.61
C LYS A 486 -14.72 -17.16 -22.10
N THR A 487 -15.18 -16.72 -23.27
CA THR A 487 -14.78 -15.50 -23.93
C THR A 487 -15.53 -14.27 -23.42
N TRP A 488 -14.95 -13.08 -23.59
CA TRP A 488 -15.58 -11.80 -23.28
C TRP A 488 -16.97 -11.66 -23.92
N ASP A 489 -17.08 -12.02 -25.22
CA ASP A 489 -18.32 -11.86 -25.96
C ASP A 489 -19.42 -12.81 -25.47
N SER A 490 -19.04 -13.99 -24.98
CA SER A 490 -19.98 -14.96 -24.43
C SER A 490 -20.70 -14.48 -23.16
N ALA A 491 -20.11 -13.53 -22.42
CA ALA A 491 -20.75 -12.96 -21.23
C ALA A 491 -21.90 -12.00 -21.53
N ALA A 492 -22.09 -11.59 -22.78
CA ALA A 492 -23.20 -10.72 -23.19
C ALA A 492 -24.50 -11.47 -23.47
N ALA A 493 -24.42 -12.79 -23.59
CA ALA A 493 -25.55 -13.62 -23.98
C ALA A 493 -25.85 -14.67 -22.92
N PHE A 494 -27.13 -14.93 -22.70
CA PHE A 494 -27.61 -16.04 -21.90
C PHE A 494 -27.98 -17.21 -22.82
N GLY A 495 -27.62 -18.44 -22.42
CA GLY A 495 -27.89 -19.62 -23.24
C GLY A 495 -26.70 -20.11 -24.06
N THR A 496 -25.47 -19.82 -23.62
CA THR A 496 -24.25 -20.30 -24.27
C THR A 496 -23.94 -21.76 -23.94
N LEU A 497 -24.29 -22.22 -22.72
CA LEU A 497 -24.22 -23.65 -22.40
C LEU A 497 -25.22 -24.43 -23.25
N PRO A 498 -24.92 -25.67 -23.68
CA PRO A 498 -25.90 -26.53 -24.35
C PRO A 498 -27.07 -26.85 -23.40
N ALA A 499 -28.27 -27.01 -23.95
CA ALA A 499 -29.44 -27.32 -23.14
C ALA A 499 -29.27 -28.58 -22.30
N ASN A 500 -28.55 -29.59 -22.83
CA ASN A 500 -28.14 -30.81 -22.13
C ASN A 500 -26.76 -30.70 -21.48
N ALA A 501 -26.47 -29.56 -20.84
CA ALA A 501 -25.18 -29.32 -20.19
C ALA A 501 -24.84 -30.41 -19.17
N THR A 502 -23.59 -30.88 -19.18
CA THR A 502 -23.05 -31.81 -18.20
C THR A 502 -22.31 -31.02 -17.14
N LEU A 503 -22.75 -31.14 -15.89
CA LEU A 503 -22.16 -30.50 -14.72
C LEU A 503 -21.45 -31.54 -13.86
N HIS A 504 -20.23 -31.20 -13.42
CA HIS A 504 -19.42 -32.09 -12.59
C HIS A 504 -19.37 -31.59 -11.15
N LYS A 505 -19.80 -32.44 -10.22
CA LYS A 505 -19.59 -32.14 -8.80
C LYS A 505 -18.10 -32.23 -8.48
N GLY A 506 -17.52 -31.11 -8.07
CA GLY A 506 -16.13 -31.00 -7.71
C GLY A 506 -15.90 -30.68 -6.23
N GLU A 507 -14.66 -30.37 -5.88
CA GLU A 507 -14.30 -29.89 -4.55
C GLU A 507 -14.85 -28.48 -4.31
N ASN A 508 -15.05 -28.14 -3.04
CA ASN A 508 -15.38 -26.76 -2.65
C ASN A 508 -14.25 -25.84 -3.04
N ILE A 509 -14.56 -24.81 -3.82
CA ILE A 509 -13.55 -23.85 -4.29
C ILE A 509 -13.00 -22.95 -3.16
N PHE A 510 -13.83 -22.65 -2.16
CA PHE A 510 -13.44 -21.91 -0.96
C PHE A 510 -14.04 -22.58 0.28
N PRO A 511 -13.22 -23.20 1.14
CA PRO A 511 -13.69 -23.73 2.42
C PRO A 511 -14.03 -22.57 3.36
N ARG A 512 -15.05 -22.76 4.19
CA ARG A 512 -15.39 -21.79 5.24
C ARG A 512 -14.31 -21.79 6.32
N ILE A 513 -13.88 -20.61 6.72
CA ILE A 513 -12.84 -20.37 7.73
C ILE A 513 -13.51 -20.18 9.10
N ASP A 514 -13.01 -20.85 10.13
CA ASP A 514 -13.34 -20.54 11.54
C ASP A 514 -12.63 -19.27 11.95
N ALA A 515 -13.36 -18.16 11.93
CA ALA A 515 -12.77 -16.83 12.12
C ALA A 515 -12.10 -16.66 13.49
N ALA A 516 -12.69 -17.20 14.57
CA ALA A 516 -12.15 -17.03 15.92
C ALA A 516 -10.81 -17.77 16.08
N LYS A 517 -10.76 -19.01 15.60
CA LYS A 517 -9.53 -19.80 15.62
C LYS A 517 -8.44 -19.18 14.75
N GLU A 518 -8.82 -18.75 13.55
CA GLU A 518 -7.92 -18.21 12.55
C GLU A 518 -7.27 -16.90 12.99
N LEU A 519 -8.05 -15.99 13.58
CA LEU A 519 -7.55 -14.72 14.13
C LEU A 519 -6.56 -14.95 15.25
N ALA A 520 -6.85 -15.87 16.18
CA ALA A 520 -5.94 -16.22 17.28
C ALA A 520 -4.59 -16.78 16.75
N GLU A 521 -4.62 -17.60 15.68
CA GLU A 521 -3.40 -18.11 15.06
C GLU A 521 -2.59 -17.00 14.37
N LEU A 522 -3.24 -16.06 13.67
CA LEU A 522 -2.57 -14.93 13.02
C LEU A 522 -1.95 -13.98 14.03
N GLU A 523 -2.67 -13.66 15.13
CA GLU A 523 -2.14 -12.84 16.24
C GLU A 523 -0.89 -13.47 16.86
N ALA A 524 -0.90 -14.78 17.07
CA ALA A 524 0.25 -15.51 17.58
C ALA A 524 1.46 -15.46 16.61
N LEU A 525 1.20 -15.58 15.30
CA LEU A 525 2.24 -15.45 14.27
C LEU A 525 2.82 -14.04 14.20
N GLU A 526 1.98 -13.02 14.26
CA GLU A 526 2.42 -11.62 14.27
C GLU A 526 3.25 -11.29 15.52
N ALA A 527 2.83 -11.78 16.67
CA ALA A 527 3.57 -11.63 17.93
C ALA A 527 4.96 -12.29 17.83
N ALA A 528 5.03 -13.51 17.28
CA ALA A 528 6.28 -14.22 17.06
C ALA A 528 7.20 -13.50 16.06
N GLN A 529 6.65 -12.93 14.98
CA GLN A 529 7.41 -12.13 14.00
C GLN A 529 7.95 -10.83 14.62
N LYS A 530 7.14 -10.13 15.42
CA LYS A 530 7.57 -8.93 16.15
C LYS A 530 8.69 -9.24 17.13
N ALA A 531 8.58 -10.33 17.89
CA ALA A 531 9.63 -10.78 18.81
C ALA A 531 10.93 -11.14 18.08
N ALA A 532 10.84 -11.85 16.94
CA ALA A 532 12.00 -12.20 16.13
C ALA A 532 12.67 -10.96 15.49
N ALA A 533 11.87 -9.98 15.03
CA ALA A 533 12.39 -8.73 14.48
C ALA A 533 13.08 -7.87 15.56
N GLN A 534 12.55 -7.84 16.77
CA GLN A 534 13.17 -7.18 17.91
C GLN A 534 14.48 -7.86 18.32
N ALA A 535 14.53 -9.19 18.32
CA ALA A 535 15.75 -9.97 18.58
C ALA A 535 16.82 -9.79 17.49
N ALA A 536 16.40 -9.67 16.21
CA ALA A 536 17.32 -9.44 15.09
C ALA A 536 17.86 -8.01 14.99
N ASN A 537 17.10 -7.02 15.51
CA ASN A 537 17.50 -5.62 15.60
C ASN A 537 18.20 -5.28 16.93
N ALA A 538 18.35 -6.25 17.84
CA ALA A 538 19.24 -6.09 18.97
C ALA A 538 20.66 -5.93 18.42
N PRO A 539 21.42 -4.89 18.81
CA PRO A 539 22.80 -4.72 18.35
C PRO A 539 23.58 -6.00 18.68
N ALA A 540 24.35 -6.51 17.72
CA ALA A 540 25.32 -7.56 17.99
C ALA A 540 26.15 -7.11 19.19
N GLU A 541 26.04 -7.82 20.30
CA GLU A 541 26.82 -7.56 21.50
C GLU A 541 28.30 -7.66 21.15
N GLU A 542 28.96 -6.54 20.95
CA GLU A 542 30.33 -6.44 21.43
C GLU A 542 30.25 -6.64 22.93
N GLU A 543 30.91 -7.69 23.41
CA GLU A 543 31.03 -7.97 24.84
C GLU A 543 31.44 -6.70 25.61
N LYS A 544 30.44 -6.00 26.15
CA LYS A 544 30.57 -5.09 27.28
C LYS A 544 29.75 -5.64 28.43
N PRO A 545 30.24 -5.51 29.64
CA PRO A 545 29.83 -6.37 30.75
C PRO A 545 28.39 -6.16 31.18
N ALA A 546 27.87 -7.13 31.87
CA ALA A 546 26.52 -7.37 32.41
C ALA A 546 25.87 -6.25 33.28
N GLU A 547 26.19 -4.99 33.04
CA GLU A 547 25.63 -3.85 33.81
C GLU A 547 24.31 -3.28 33.25
N ASN A 548 24.01 -3.45 31.94
CA ASN A 548 22.83 -2.79 31.33
C ASN A 548 21.51 -3.55 31.49
N ALA A 549 21.55 -4.87 31.74
CA ALA A 549 20.30 -5.62 31.99
C ALA A 549 19.77 -5.41 33.42
N ALA A 550 20.66 -5.13 34.34
CA ALA A 550 20.28 -4.72 35.71
C ALA A 550 19.70 -3.30 35.74
N ALA A 551 20.22 -2.41 34.90
CA ALA A 551 19.79 -1.01 34.82
C ALA A 551 18.37 -0.81 34.30
N SER A 552 17.95 -1.61 33.29
CA SER A 552 16.57 -1.56 32.78
C SER A 552 15.55 -2.19 33.72
N ALA A 553 15.95 -3.19 34.50
CA ALA A 553 15.11 -3.79 35.51
C ALA A 553 14.91 -2.87 36.73
N GLU A 554 15.90 -2.03 37.07
CA GLU A 554 15.79 -1.02 38.12
C GLU A 554 14.90 0.17 37.76
N LEU A 555 14.81 0.53 36.45
CA LEU A 555 13.93 1.61 35.97
C LEU A 555 12.45 1.20 35.94
N ILE A 556 12.14 -0.08 35.71
CA ILE A 556 10.76 -0.57 35.64
C ILE A 556 10.11 -0.60 37.04
N GLY A 557 10.88 -0.79 38.11
CA GLY A 557 10.37 -0.86 39.49
C GLY A 557 9.47 -2.08 39.73
N GLU A 558 8.81 -2.09 40.90
CA GLU A 558 7.75 -3.05 41.18
C GLU A 558 6.46 -2.60 40.50
N HIS A 559 5.75 -3.54 39.86
CA HIS A 559 4.44 -3.26 39.25
C HIS A 559 3.41 -3.03 40.36
N GLU A 560 2.63 -1.95 40.21
CA GLU A 560 1.46 -1.70 41.04
C GLU A 560 0.34 -2.69 40.70
N GLU A 561 -0.66 -2.83 41.54
CA GLU A 561 -1.84 -3.67 41.28
C GLU A 561 -2.62 -3.19 40.07
N GLU A 562 -3.15 -4.13 39.28
CA GLU A 562 -4.00 -3.81 38.13
C GLU A 562 -5.24 -3.02 38.58
N ILE A 563 -5.54 -1.93 37.85
CA ILE A 563 -6.74 -1.13 38.05
C ILE A 563 -7.74 -1.37 36.95
N THR A 564 -9.03 -1.19 37.23
CA THR A 564 -10.08 -1.29 36.22
C THR A 564 -10.10 -0.03 35.35
N PHE A 565 -10.71 -0.13 34.16
CA PHE A 565 -10.95 1.03 33.29
C PHE A 565 -11.75 2.13 33.99
N ASP A 566 -12.71 1.76 34.85
CA ASP A 566 -13.48 2.70 35.65
C ASP A 566 -12.63 3.41 36.71
N ASP A 567 -11.58 2.77 37.24
CA ASP A 567 -10.62 3.41 38.17
C ASP A 567 -9.73 4.40 37.40
N PHE A 568 -9.27 4.04 36.21
CA PHE A 568 -8.53 4.98 35.35
C PHE A 568 -9.36 6.19 34.94
N CYS A 569 -10.65 6.02 34.62
CA CYS A 569 -11.58 7.11 34.30
C CYS A 569 -11.81 8.13 35.43
N LYS A 570 -11.44 7.79 36.67
CA LYS A 570 -11.46 8.72 37.80
C LYS A 570 -10.31 9.70 37.80
N VAL A 571 -9.24 9.42 37.01
CA VAL A 571 -8.07 10.30 36.89
C VAL A 571 -8.32 11.34 35.84
N GLU A 572 -8.22 12.62 36.18
CA GLU A 572 -8.39 13.71 35.21
C GLU A 572 -7.03 14.20 34.72
N LEU A 573 -6.73 13.89 33.44
CA LEU A 573 -5.50 14.26 32.78
C LEU A 573 -5.75 15.45 31.87
N ARG A 574 -4.97 16.56 32.03
CA ARG A 574 -5.13 17.79 31.21
C ARG A 574 -3.79 18.32 30.71
N VAL A 575 -3.83 19.06 29.61
CA VAL A 575 -2.72 19.88 29.15
C VAL A 575 -2.77 21.23 29.89
N ALA A 576 -1.65 21.64 30.48
CA ALA A 576 -1.54 22.93 31.17
C ALA A 576 -0.38 23.75 30.57
N GLU A 577 -0.54 25.07 30.58
CA GLU A 577 0.49 26.03 30.19
C GLU A 577 1.27 26.51 31.38
N VAL A 578 2.58 26.39 31.37
CA VAL A 578 3.46 26.93 32.40
C VAL A 578 3.56 28.45 32.26
N ARG A 579 2.93 29.19 33.13
CA ARG A 579 2.94 30.65 33.13
C ARG A 579 4.08 31.27 33.91
N ALA A 580 4.49 30.61 34.98
CA ALA A 580 5.66 30.99 35.77
C ALA A 580 6.35 29.76 36.34
N CYS A 581 7.64 29.83 36.48
CA CYS A 581 8.46 28.80 37.13
C CYS A 581 9.61 29.47 37.90
N GLU A 582 9.88 29.02 39.13
CA GLU A 582 10.97 29.55 39.92
C GLU A 582 11.65 28.47 40.77
N ARG A 583 12.94 28.66 41.09
CA ARG A 583 13.67 27.80 42.01
C ARG A 583 13.27 28.17 43.45
N MET A 584 12.99 27.17 44.24
CA MET A 584 12.65 27.38 45.65
C MET A 584 13.89 27.63 46.48
N LYS A 585 13.85 28.67 47.32
CA LYS A 585 14.96 29.01 48.25
C LYS A 585 15.14 27.92 49.32
N GLU A 586 14.04 27.25 49.66
CA GLU A 586 14.02 26.24 50.74
C GLU A 586 14.33 24.81 50.24
N SER A 587 14.47 24.60 48.95
CA SER A 587 14.75 23.28 48.38
C SER A 587 15.58 23.37 47.09
N LYS A 588 16.71 22.66 47.07
CA LYS A 588 17.53 22.50 45.85
C LYS A 588 16.95 21.55 44.82
N LYS A 589 15.91 20.77 45.21
CA LYS A 589 15.33 19.72 44.36
C LYS A 589 14.01 20.14 43.69
N LEU A 590 13.31 21.14 44.24
CA LEU A 590 11.97 21.50 43.79
C LEU A 590 11.98 22.77 42.91
N LEU A 591 11.17 22.73 41.84
CA LEU A 591 10.68 23.91 41.15
C LEU A 591 9.25 24.19 41.57
N HIS A 592 8.94 25.48 41.70
CA HIS A 592 7.59 25.99 41.92
C HIS A 592 7.04 26.46 40.55
N LEU A 593 6.04 25.74 40.05
CA LEU A 593 5.39 26.04 38.81
C LEU A 593 4.02 26.66 39.04
N THR A 594 3.69 27.74 38.34
CA THR A 594 2.34 28.24 38.17
C THR A 594 1.88 27.83 36.80
N VAL A 595 0.89 26.94 36.71
CA VAL A 595 0.37 26.40 35.46
C VAL A 595 -1.09 26.79 35.28
N PHE A 596 -1.48 27.11 34.04
CA PHE A 596 -2.89 27.38 33.67
C PHE A 596 -3.48 26.14 33.03
N ASP A 597 -4.52 25.57 33.58
CA ASP A 597 -5.16 24.34 33.17
C ASP A 597 -6.38 24.51 32.25
N GLY A 598 -6.56 25.73 31.72
CA GLY A 598 -7.71 26.09 30.87
C GLY A 598 -8.87 26.70 31.68
N GLU A 599 -8.92 26.50 32.99
CA GLU A 599 -9.96 27.03 33.88
C GLU A 599 -9.37 28.00 34.92
N ARG A 600 -8.24 27.60 35.52
CA ARG A 600 -7.59 28.40 36.59
C ARG A 600 -6.08 28.18 36.63
N GLU A 601 -5.41 29.04 37.36
CA GLU A 601 -4.00 28.85 37.72
C GLU A 601 -3.89 27.88 38.90
N ARG A 602 -2.90 26.98 38.80
CA ARG A 602 -2.55 26.02 39.86
C ARG A 602 -1.09 26.15 40.26
N CYS A 603 -0.82 25.98 41.50
CA CYS A 603 0.53 25.80 42.03
C CYS A 603 0.91 24.32 41.96
N ILE A 604 2.00 23.97 41.30
CA ILE A 604 2.56 22.62 41.33
C ILE A 604 4.03 22.66 41.76
N LEU A 605 4.37 21.88 42.76
CA LEU A 605 5.74 21.68 43.20
C LEU A 605 6.27 20.36 42.68
N SER A 606 7.34 20.41 41.85
CA SER A 606 7.92 19.23 41.23
C SER A 606 9.42 19.10 41.49
N GLY A 607 9.86 17.85 41.65
CA GLY A 607 11.24 17.47 42.00
C GLY A 607 12.27 17.55 40.84
N ILE A 608 12.03 18.36 39.86
CA ILE A 608 12.76 18.39 38.58
C ILE A 608 13.87 19.45 38.49
N ALA A 609 14.15 20.18 39.58
CA ALA A 609 15.11 21.28 39.59
C ALA A 609 16.56 20.88 39.23
N LYS A 610 16.88 19.57 39.29
CA LYS A 610 18.21 19.05 38.90
C LYS A 610 18.39 19.06 37.36
N TRP A 611 17.29 18.86 36.62
CA TRP A 611 17.33 18.60 35.15
C TRP A 611 16.79 19.75 34.32
N PHE A 612 15.93 20.62 34.88
CA PHE A 612 15.30 21.73 34.18
C PHE A 612 15.62 23.07 34.87
N ALA A 613 15.93 24.07 34.05
CA ALA A 613 15.96 25.44 34.50
C ALA A 613 14.53 26.06 34.39
N PRO A 614 14.14 27.01 35.27
CA PRO A 614 12.83 27.65 35.19
C PRO A 614 12.48 28.22 33.80
N GLU A 615 13.45 28.82 33.15
CA GLU A 615 13.35 29.42 31.83
C GLU A 615 13.02 28.42 30.70
N ASP A 616 13.39 27.16 30.87
CA ASP A 616 13.12 26.07 29.90
C ASP A 616 11.64 25.66 29.91
N LEU A 617 10.93 25.94 30.97
CA LEU A 617 9.56 25.48 31.18
C LEU A 617 8.51 26.59 30.93
N ILE A 618 8.85 27.85 31.13
CA ILE A 618 7.92 28.96 30.97
C ILE A 618 7.40 29.01 29.51
N GLY A 619 6.09 29.09 29.34
CA GLY A 619 5.41 29.09 28.03
C GLY A 619 5.19 27.70 27.43
N LYS A 620 5.75 26.63 28.00
CA LYS A 620 5.56 25.28 27.50
C LYS A 620 4.20 24.70 27.91
N LYS A 621 3.69 23.79 27.08
CA LYS A 621 2.50 22.98 27.34
C LYS A 621 2.93 21.64 27.91
N ILE A 622 2.45 21.28 29.10
CA ILE A 622 2.81 20.06 29.82
C ILE A 622 1.58 19.27 30.21
N GLY A 623 1.72 17.95 30.36
CA GLY A 623 0.66 17.10 30.90
C GLY A 623 0.62 17.16 32.42
N ILE A 624 -0.59 17.26 32.99
CA ILE A 624 -0.81 17.25 34.47
C ILE A 624 -1.95 16.30 34.85
N VAL A 625 -1.87 15.77 36.07
CA VAL A 625 -3.02 15.19 36.80
C VAL A 625 -3.73 16.34 37.53
N ALA A 626 -4.97 16.67 37.06
CA ALA A 626 -5.68 17.87 37.47
C ALA A 626 -6.59 17.67 38.71
N ASN A 627 -7.03 16.44 38.98
CA ASN A 627 -7.96 16.15 40.07
C ASN A 627 -7.33 15.51 41.31
N LEU A 628 -6.01 15.64 41.47
CA LEU A 628 -5.36 15.27 42.71
C LEU A 628 -5.77 16.20 43.87
N ALA A 629 -6.00 15.62 45.03
CA ALA A 629 -6.26 16.39 46.23
C ALA A 629 -5.06 17.32 46.55
N PRO A 630 -5.32 18.59 46.90
CA PRO A 630 -4.26 19.54 47.26
C PRO A 630 -3.36 19.01 48.35
N ARG A 631 -2.05 18.99 48.09
CA ARG A 631 -1.06 18.44 49.06
C ARG A 631 -0.25 19.55 49.72
N PRO A 632 -0.35 19.75 51.04
CA PRO A 632 0.53 20.67 51.73
C PRO A 632 2.00 20.20 51.70
N MET A 633 2.90 21.08 51.33
CA MET A 633 4.34 20.82 51.22
C MET A 633 5.13 21.86 52.00
N MET A 634 6.39 21.55 52.36
CA MET A 634 7.28 22.46 53.09
C MET A 634 6.68 22.95 54.41
N LYS A 635 6.18 22.00 55.25
CA LYS A 635 5.49 22.26 56.51
C LYS A 635 4.24 23.15 56.39
N GLY A 636 3.52 23.03 55.25
CA GLY A 636 2.29 23.77 54.98
C GLY A 636 2.49 25.17 54.40
N LYS A 637 3.71 25.55 54.05
CA LYS A 637 4.01 26.86 53.46
C LYS A 637 3.49 26.97 51.99
N TYR A 638 3.45 25.86 51.29
CA TYR A 638 2.95 25.75 49.90
C TYR A 638 1.95 24.61 49.80
N VAL A 639 1.05 24.71 48.85
CA VAL A 639 0.08 23.66 48.53
C VAL A 639 0.23 23.29 47.05
N SER A 640 0.62 22.04 46.75
CA SER A 640 0.67 21.54 45.39
C SER A 640 -0.71 21.03 44.98
N GLU A 641 -1.26 21.54 43.86
CA GLU A 641 -2.62 21.28 43.37
C GLU A 641 -2.67 20.41 42.11
N GLY A 642 -1.71 19.53 41.94
CA GLY A 642 -1.59 18.61 40.82
C GLY A 642 -0.22 17.97 40.75
N MET A 643 -0.01 17.14 39.74
CA MET A 643 1.26 16.48 39.45
C MET A 643 1.56 16.57 37.95
N ILE A 644 2.79 16.86 37.57
CA ILE A 644 3.23 16.84 36.16
C ILE A 644 3.57 15.42 35.72
N PHE A 645 3.40 15.13 34.44
CA PHE A 645 3.91 13.88 33.87
C PHE A 645 5.38 14.00 33.54
N ALA A 646 6.18 13.25 34.29
CA ALA A 646 7.61 13.13 34.08
C ALA A 646 8.00 11.65 34.20
N ALA A 647 8.94 11.22 33.34
CA ALA A 647 9.48 9.87 33.31
C ALA A 647 10.96 9.90 33.66
N ASP A 648 11.41 8.86 34.37
CA ASP A 648 12.84 8.62 34.58
C ASP A 648 13.46 8.10 33.28
N THR A 649 14.62 8.66 32.90
CA THR A 649 15.25 8.35 31.59
C THR A 649 16.50 7.48 31.74
N ASP A 650 17.09 7.40 32.91
CA ASP A 650 18.25 6.54 33.21
C ASP A 650 18.33 6.21 34.71
N VAL A 651 19.12 5.20 35.07
CA VAL A 651 19.32 4.71 36.47
C VAL A 651 20.02 5.75 37.33
N ASP A 652 20.80 6.65 36.75
CA ASP A 652 21.48 7.75 37.45
C ASP A 652 20.56 8.96 37.66
N GLY A 653 19.28 8.82 37.36
CA GLY A 653 18.22 9.77 37.67
C GLY A 653 18.08 10.88 36.63
N GLY A 654 18.05 10.56 35.36
CA GLY A 654 17.56 11.45 34.29
C GLY A 654 16.06 11.66 34.41
N CYS A 655 15.54 12.78 33.84
CA CYS A 655 14.11 13.09 33.89
C CYS A 655 13.66 13.74 32.60
N SER A 656 12.54 13.25 32.03
CA SER A 656 11.88 13.82 30.86
C SER A 656 10.44 14.21 31.18
N ILE A 657 9.99 15.37 30.71
CA ILE A 657 8.62 15.86 30.93
C ILE A 657 7.80 15.59 29.64
N ALA A 658 6.55 15.20 29.77
CA ALA A 658 5.60 15.08 28.67
C ALA A 658 5.20 16.49 28.18
N PHE A 659 5.83 16.95 27.09
CA PHE A 659 5.50 18.20 26.43
C PHE A 659 4.48 18.00 25.32
N PHE A 660 3.59 18.98 25.16
CA PHE A 660 2.61 19.05 24.08
C PHE A 660 2.95 20.19 23.11
N PRO A 661 2.59 20.10 21.83
CA PRO A 661 2.76 21.18 20.87
C PRO A 661 2.10 22.49 21.34
N ASP A 662 2.68 23.62 21.01
CA ASP A 662 2.14 24.96 21.37
C ASP A 662 0.71 25.19 20.85
N SER A 663 0.32 24.51 19.76
CA SER A 663 -1.01 24.55 19.19
C SER A 663 -2.07 23.83 20.07
N THR A 664 -1.66 23.02 21.04
CA THR A 664 -2.61 22.31 21.92
C THR A 664 -3.19 23.30 22.94
N PRO A 665 -4.54 23.46 23.03
CA PRO A 665 -5.13 24.36 23.99
C PRO A 665 -4.83 23.95 25.44
N ALA A 666 -4.56 24.93 26.32
CA ALA A 666 -4.57 24.66 27.76
C ALA A 666 -5.99 24.21 28.18
N GLY A 667 -6.09 23.19 29.01
CA GLY A 667 -7.34 22.55 29.41
C GLY A 667 -7.76 21.37 28.53
N ALA A 668 -7.07 21.11 27.40
CA ALA A 668 -7.33 19.93 26.60
C ALA A 668 -7.20 18.66 27.44
N ARG A 669 -8.20 17.77 27.34
CA ARG A 669 -8.20 16.49 28.06
C ARG A 669 -7.25 15.52 27.38
N ILE A 670 -6.47 14.80 28.16
CA ILE A 670 -5.60 13.71 27.71
C ILE A 670 -6.38 12.41 27.93
N HIS A 671 -6.45 11.56 26.89
CA HIS A 671 -7.20 10.30 26.90
C HIS A 671 -6.27 9.11 26.76
#